data_7df8aa2694a195756295ad0067428a47
#
_entry.id   7df8aa2694a195756295ad0067428a47
#
_cell.length_a   1.000
_cell.length_b   1.000
_cell.length_c   1.000
_cell.angle_alpha   90.00
_cell.angle_beta   90.00
_cell.angle_gamma   90.00
#
_symmetry.space_group_name_H-M   'P 1'
#
loop_
_entity.id
_entity.type
_entity.pdbx_description
1 polymer ?
#
loop_
_entity_poly.entity_id
_entity_poly.type
_entity_poly.pdbx_seq_one_letter_code
_entity_poly.pdbx_strand_id
1 'polypeptide(L)'
;MQQIRWRTFGIETIATVAAILLAVVAISIGYALAWPISIKIGENDSQFIENFYDPEIGEGQIFRWTAESSQLHLPQPPLNTPVVLMLHIQDSRQVRPEQPQLRVQVGDRELARFPLSRSLRTYYLLVPPMIRPDKSLTIQLQSAVIQENDRGRGLGVAVFDVALSPTRGSPWLPSIWVGLCAAFLGSCTYATARLIGVRRLTALIITAGAVILVGFGIAARPLEILPFVQRFTALAVIACLGVVIARLLVPTAQVRATNADDRTRPPRSLVSGSHLPIYLAISFWMFLLFQEYMAWDGAINIGAPTWDFWIGGGIVIALGIGLPAWRAIRGRNMPLAQRQTTQTQIALVVLGLASVIHIGFNFEYVFTHQAADFWVHFKAVREWARGGALYNLSDITDNRFGKVFKLPPFYALIFIPFVETIGGEVMLLWYRVLNAGLIGLVALIWLRMWRLPVRSLSGVALLILLSFRPLFDTLTYGQLDLILLCLLTLTLWALREDRAGLAGALIALATILKLYPIIILAFFVIKRRWAGLWGFALGMLILNTIALLVMGWDVHWIYLTQVLPIIGGTTAWAENQTISGFLARFAESPKALTLFEGRGLGLAGTLISGTTGLAVCALALRPTARRSPAEALQYCMFLLVMVLCVPAAWMHYEALLVIVFAALLLHLRDQQVSVGYAVALGLSFALIAYGNQWAFFNGTVIGILTLIGISYKFYGMVLLGGLIVAALLTPTLYEQ
;
A
#
# COMPACT_ATOMS: atom_id res chain seq x y z
N MET A 1 26.34 -0.97 -38.76
CA MET A 1 25.56 -0.47 -37.60
C MET A 1 24.06 -0.27 -37.89
N GLN A 2 23.65 0.29 -39.04
CA GLN A 2 22.21 0.46 -39.35
C GLN A 2 21.47 -0.88 -39.50
N GLN A 3 22.00 -1.87 -40.22
CA GLN A 3 21.36 -3.19 -40.35
C GLN A 3 21.16 -3.94 -39.04
N ILE A 4 22.09 -3.77 -38.06
CA ILE A 4 21.96 -4.37 -36.70
C ILE A 4 20.83 -3.70 -35.94
N ARG A 5 20.64 -2.38 -36.09
CA ARG A 5 19.53 -1.64 -35.47
C ARG A 5 18.17 -2.09 -36.00
N TRP A 6 18.04 -2.28 -37.33
CA TRP A 6 16.78 -2.74 -37.93
C TRP A 6 16.42 -4.18 -37.52
N ARG A 7 17.40 -5.08 -37.45
CA ARG A 7 17.15 -6.46 -36.97
C ARG A 7 16.73 -6.50 -35.52
N THR A 8 17.36 -5.70 -34.65
CA THR A 8 16.99 -5.63 -33.23
C THR A 8 15.59 -5.03 -33.05
N PHE A 9 15.25 -3.99 -33.80
CA PHE A 9 13.91 -3.38 -33.80
C PHE A 9 12.83 -4.36 -34.24
N GLY A 10 13.05 -5.08 -35.35
CA GLY A 10 12.10 -6.09 -35.86
C GLY A 10 11.85 -7.22 -34.86
N ILE A 11 12.88 -7.71 -34.18
CA ILE A 11 12.72 -8.77 -33.15
C ILE A 11 12.00 -8.27 -31.90
N GLU A 12 12.21 -7.03 -31.46
CA GLU A 12 11.45 -6.46 -30.30
C GLU A 12 9.99 -6.24 -30.69
N THR A 13 9.70 -5.81 -31.92
CA THR A 13 8.31 -5.67 -32.38
C THR A 13 7.61 -7.03 -32.42
N ILE A 14 8.25 -8.07 -32.92
CA ILE A 14 7.70 -9.43 -32.94
C ILE A 14 7.44 -9.92 -31.52
N ALA A 15 8.37 -9.71 -30.59
CA ALA A 15 8.21 -10.13 -29.19
C ALA A 15 7.07 -9.36 -28.49
N THR A 16 6.90 -8.07 -28.78
CA THR A 16 5.78 -7.28 -28.25
C THR A 16 4.44 -7.79 -28.80
N VAL A 17 4.36 -8.06 -30.10
CA VAL A 17 3.17 -8.66 -30.73
C VAL A 17 2.87 -10.03 -30.11
N ALA A 18 3.88 -10.85 -29.88
CA ALA A 18 3.72 -12.14 -29.21
C ALA A 18 3.18 -11.98 -27.77
N ALA A 19 3.66 -11.00 -27.03
CA ALA A 19 3.16 -10.69 -25.69
C ALA A 19 1.68 -10.24 -25.69
N ILE A 20 1.29 -9.42 -26.67
CA ILE A 20 -0.10 -9.00 -26.87
C ILE A 20 -0.98 -10.20 -27.20
N LEU A 21 -0.59 -11.00 -28.19
CA LEU A 21 -1.38 -12.18 -28.58
C LEU A 21 -1.53 -13.17 -27.45
N LEU A 22 -0.46 -13.43 -26.71
CA LEU A 22 -0.48 -14.31 -25.54
C LEU A 22 -1.47 -13.80 -24.47
N ALA A 23 -1.45 -12.50 -24.19
CA ALA A 23 -2.35 -11.90 -23.21
C ALA A 23 -3.82 -11.97 -23.65
N VAL A 24 -4.09 -11.62 -24.91
CA VAL A 24 -5.45 -11.69 -25.49
C VAL A 24 -5.95 -13.14 -25.44
N VAL A 25 -5.13 -14.12 -25.86
CA VAL A 25 -5.51 -15.54 -25.87
C VAL A 25 -5.75 -16.06 -24.45
N ALA A 26 -4.82 -15.82 -23.51
CA ALA A 26 -4.94 -16.31 -22.14
C ALA A 26 -6.19 -15.75 -21.43
N ILE A 27 -6.43 -14.46 -21.57
CA ILE A 27 -7.59 -13.80 -20.96
C ILE A 27 -8.88 -14.22 -21.68
N SER A 28 -8.87 -14.40 -23.00
CA SER A 28 -10.03 -14.89 -23.75
C SER A 28 -10.43 -16.32 -23.34
N ILE A 29 -9.46 -17.20 -23.13
CA ILE A 29 -9.72 -18.54 -22.63
C ILE A 29 -10.33 -18.49 -21.22
N GLY A 30 -9.72 -17.71 -20.33
CA GLY A 30 -10.24 -17.52 -18.97
C GLY A 30 -11.66 -16.97 -18.97
N TYR A 31 -11.91 -15.97 -19.82
CA TYR A 31 -13.24 -15.39 -20.01
C TYR A 31 -14.27 -16.38 -20.56
N ALA A 32 -13.89 -17.20 -21.54
CA ALA A 32 -14.76 -18.23 -22.11
C ALA A 32 -15.14 -19.30 -21.08
N LEU A 33 -14.21 -19.68 -20.21
CA LEU A 33 -14.43 -20.65 -19.15
C LEU A 33 -15.24 -20.09 -17.95
N ALA A 34 -15.34 -18.79 -17.84
CA ALA A 34 -16.06 -18.10 -16.74
C ALA A 34 -17.59 -18.20 -16.87
N TRP A 35 -18.13 -18.47 -18.06
CA TRP A 35 -19.57 -18.50 -18.29
C TRP A 35 -20.18 -19.89 -18.04
N PRO A 36 -21.40 -19.99 -17.49
CA PRO A 36 -22.32 -18.90 -17.08
C PRO A 36 -21.90 -18.18 -15.79
N ILE A 37 -22.27 -16.90 -15.65
CA ILE A 37 -22.00 -16.10 -14.45
C ILE A 37 -23.29 -15.99 -13.64
N SER A 38 -23.24 -16.30 -12.33
CA SER A 38 -24.39 -16.13 -11.43
C SER A 38 -23.99 -15.37 -10.17
N ILE A 39 -24.87 -14.51 -9.69
CA ILE A 39 -24.72 -13.68 -8.51
C ILE A 39 -25.87 -13.99 -7.56
N LYS A 40 -25.55 -14.45 -6.36
CA LYS A 40 -26.51 -14.56 -5.27
C LYS A 40 -26.70 -13.19 -4.64
N ILE A 41 -27.92 -12.70 -4.68
CA ILE A 41 -28.25 -11.38 -4.12
C ILE A 41 -28.38 -11.51 -2.60
N GLY A 42 -27.65 -10.61 -1.89
CA GLY A 42 -27.51 -10.67 -0.43
C GLY A 42 -26.20 -11.33 0.04
N GLU A 43 -25.46 -12.01 -0.86
CA GLU A 43 -24.16 -12.60 -0.57
C GLU A 43 -23.06 -11.96 -1.42
N ASN A 44 -22.28 -11.05 -0.86
CA ASN A 44 -21.14 -10.39 -1.56
C ASN A 44 -21.52 -9.69 -2.88
N ASP A 45 -22.69 -9.08 -2.93
CA ASP A 45 -23.32 -8.55 -4.14
C ASP A 45 -23.21 -7.03 -4.31
N SER A 46 -22.81 -6.30 -3.30
CA SER A 46 -22.90 -4.83 -3.26
C SER A 46 -22.13 -4.10 -4.37
N GLN A 47 -21.09 -4.71 -4.97
CA GLN A 47 -20.43 -4.15 -6.15
C GLN A 47 -21.25 -4.31 -7.46
N PHE A 48 -22.29 -5.15 -7.42
CA PHE A 48 -23.13 -5.47 -8.58
C PHE A 48 -24.50 -4.86 -8.50
N ILE A 49 -24.84 -4.20 -7.40
CA ILE A 49 -26.16 -3.66 -7.12
C ILE A 49 -26.12 -2.18 -6.73
N GLU A 50 -27.14 -1.44 -7.14
CA GLU A 50 -27.34 -0.04 -6.74
C GLU A 50 -28.83 0.18 -6.40
N ASN A 51 -29.10 0.94 -5.33
CA ASN A 51 -30.44 1.22 -4.81
C ASN A 51 -31.21 -0.06 -4.40
N PHE A 52 -30.53 -1.00 -3.75
CA PHE A 52 -31.14 -2.12 -3.04
C PHE A 52 -31.08 -1.88 -1.54
N TYR A 53 -32.06 -2.42 -0.82
CA TYR A 53 -32.04 -2.42 0.65
C TYR A 53 -31.09 -3.49 1.20
N ASP A 54 -30.88 -3.46 2.52
CA ASP A 54 -30.03 -4.44 3.21
C ASP A 54 -30.55 -5.88 3.02
N PRO A 55 -29.67 -6.90 3.07
CA PRO A 55 -30.08 -8.28 2.87
C PRO A 55 -31.01 -8.73 3.99
N GLU A 56 -32.06 -9.45 3.61
CA GLU A 56 -33.03 -10.08 4.52
C GLU A 56 -33.05 -11.59 4.28
N ILE A 57 -33.51 -12.34 5.29
CA ILE A 57 -33.68 -13.79 5.21
C ILE A 57 -35.16 -14.12 5.21
N GLY A 58 -35.66 -14.78 4.16
CA GLY A 58 -37.02 -15.26 4.06
C GLY A 58 -37.05 -16.70 3.53
N GLU A 59 -37.85 -17.57 4.14
CA GLU A 59 -37.98 -18.98 3.76
C GLU A 59 -36.65 -19.75 3.66
N GLY A 60 -35.64 -19.34 4.49
CA GLY A 60 -34.31 -19.95 4.49
C GLY A 60 -33.38 -19.48 3.38
N GLN A 61 -33.77 -18.49 2.56
CA GLN A 61 -32.96 -17.90 1.51
C GLN A 61 -32.68 -16.42 1.79
N ILE A 62 -31.51 -15.93 1.38
CA ILE A 62 -31.11 -14.53 1.49
C ILE A 62 -31.59 -13.82 0.22
N PHE A 63 -32.13 -12.62 0.37
CA PHE A 63 -32.56 -11.76 -0.73
C PHE A 63 -32.42 -10.28 -0.37
N ARG A 64 -32.59 -9.42 -1.36
CA ARG A 64 -32.72 -7.97 -1.15
C ARG A 64 -33.99 -7.42 -1.82
N TRP A 65 -34.55 -6.42 -1.17
CA TRP A 65 -35.61 -5.62 -1.79
C TRP A 65 -35.00 -4.59 -2.74
N THR A 66 -35.60 -4.41 -3.91
CA THR A 66 -35.34 -3.24 -4.76
C THR A 66 -36.08 -2.00 -4.20
N ALA A 67 -35.52 -0.81 -4.50
CA ALA A 67 -36.28 0.44 -4.44
C ALA A 67 -37.20 0.58 -5.68
N GLU A 68 -37.79 1.75 -5.91
CA GLU A 68 -38.58 2.05 -7.09
C GLU A 68 -37.83 1.84 -8.39
N SER A 69 -36.52 2.19 -8.36
CA SER A 69 -35.57 1.99 -9.45
C SER A 69 -34.24 1.51 -8.88
N SER A 70 -33.90 0.29 -9.19
CA SER A 70 -32.62 -0.34 -8.78
C SER A 70 -31.82 -0.77 -9.99
N GLN A 71 -30.51 -0.83 -9.85
CA GLN A 71 -29.60 -1.21 -10.94
C GLN A 71 -28.75 -2.43 -10.58
N LEU A 72 -28.52 -3.27 -11.60
CA LEU A 72 -27.60 -4.40 -11.56
C LEU A 72 -26.45 -4.10 -12.53
N HIS A 73 -25.23 -4.11 -12.04
CA HIS A 73 -24.00 -3.92 -12.80
C HIS A 73 -23.32 -5.27 -13.02
N LEU A 74 -23.67 -5.93 -14.11
CA LEU A 74 -23.17 -7.28 -14.41
C LEU A 74 -21.93 -7.21 -15.30
N PRO A 75 -21.06 -8.23 -15.28
CA PRO A 75 -19.95 -8.33 -16.22
C PRO A 75 -20.41 -8.21 -17.67
N GLN A 76 -19.65 -7.51 -18.50
CA GLN A 76 -20.01 -7.27 -19.89
C GLN A 76 -20.10 -8.59 -20.64
N PRO A 77 -21.19 -8.81 -21.43
CA PRO A 77 -21.35 -10.05 -22.20
C PRO A 77 -20.29 -10.19 -23.31
N PRO A 78 -20.10 -11.41 -23.80
CA PRO A 78 -19.19 -11.69 -24.91
C PRO A 78 -19.53 -10.91 -26.17
N LEU A 79 -18.50 -10.58 -26.96
CA LEU A 79 -18.67 -9.83 -28.20
C LEU A 79 -19.64 -10.53 -29.15
N ASN A 80 -20.60 -9.77 -29.67
CA ASN A 80 -21.63 -10.22 -30.64
C ASN A 80 -22.41 -11.48 -30.21
N THR A 81 -22.48 -11.76 -28.90
CA THR A 81 -23.21 -12.93 -28.40
C THR A 81 -24.44 -12.47 -27.64
N PRO A 82 -25.64 -12.88 -28.03
CA PRO A 82 -26.82 -12.66 -27.22
C PRO A 82 -26.72 -13.50 -25.94
N VAL A 83 -27.16 -12.94 -24.82
CA VAL A 83 -27.15 -13.65 -23.52
C VAL A 83 -28.56 -13.72 -22.94
N VAL A 84 -28.80 -14.77 -22.20
CA VAL A 84 -30.04 -14.90 -21.42
C VAL A 84 -29.78 -14.39 -20.02
N LEU A 85 -30.50 -13.36 -19.63
CA LEU A 85 -30.59 -12.85 -18.26
C LEU A 85 -31.63 -13.71 -17.50
N MET A 86 -31.21 -14.35 -16.45
CA MET A 86 -32.08 -15.06 -15.51
C MET A 86 -32.28 -14.18 -14.28
N LEU A 87 -33.52 -13.92 -13.91
CA LEU A 87 -33.92 -13.21 -12.70
C LEU A 87 -34.76 -14.12 -11.83
N HIS A 88 -34.29 -14.45 -10.65
CA HIS A 88 -35.01 -15.24 -9.64
C HIS A 88 -35.59 -14.28 -8.61
N ILE A 89 -36.90 -14.00 -8.74
CA ILE A 89 -37.58 -12.91 -8.07
C ILE A 89 -38.92 -13.30 -7.51
N GLN A 90 -39.38 -12.60 -6.49
CA GLN A 90 -40.67 -12.79 -5.82
C GLN A 90 -41.28 -11.47 -5.40
N ASP A 91 -42.60 -11.34 -5.53
CA ASP A 91 -43.36 -10.26 -4.92
C ASP A 91 -43.86 -10.69 -3.53
N SER A 92 -43.02 -10.56 -2.52
CA SER A 92 -43.30 -10.97 -1.14
C SER A 92 -43.98 -9.87 -0.31
N ARG A 93 -44.36 -8.75 -0.91
CA ARG A 93 -44.99 -7.62 -0.21
C ARG A 93 -46.35 -8.03 0.37
N GLN A 94 -46.62 -7.63 1.62
CA GLN A 94 -47.88 -7.90 2.32
C GLN A 94 -49.04 -7.22 1.61
N VAL A 95 -48.89 -5.92 1.27
CA VAL A 95 -49.82 -5.14 0.47
C VAL A 95 -49.28 -5.06 -0.96
N ARG A 96 -50.13 -5.21 -1.96
CA ARG A 96 -49.70 -5.18 -3.37
C ARG A 96 -50.27 -3.97 -4.08
N PRO A 97 -49.53 -3.37 -5.05
CA PRO A 97 -50.11 -2.45 -6.02
C PRO A 97 -51.20 -3.15 -6.83
N GLU A 98 -52.16 -2.40 -7.36
CA GLU A 98 -53.26 -2.94 -8.18
C GLU A 98 -52.75 -3.78 -9.37
N GLN A 99 -51.66 -3.37 -10.00
CA GLN A 99 -50.99 -4.07 -11.09
C GLN A 99 -49.48 -4.16 -10.85
N PRO A 100 -49.03 -5.17 -10.05
CA PRO A 100 -47.58 -5.31 -9.77
C PRO A 100 -46.84 -5.79 -11.01
N GLN A 101 -46.11 -4.88 -11.64
CA GLN A 101 -45.30 -5.14 -12.83
C GLN A 101 -43.83 -4.83 -12.54
N LEU A 102 -42.93 -5.60 -13.14
CA LEU A 102 -41.51 -5.30 -13.21
C LEU A 102 -41.18 -4.88 -14.64
N ARG A 103 -40.58 -3.71 -14.77
CA ARG A 103 -39.96 -3.23 -16.00
C ARG A 103 -38.45 -3.42 -15.94
N VAL A 104 -37.93 -4.10 -16.95
CA VAL A 104 -36.49 -4.39 -17.07
C VAL A 104 -35.96 -3.65 -18.27
N GLN A 105 -34.91 -2.83 -18.04
CA GLN A 105 -34.28 -2.01 -19.09
C GLN A 105 -32.77 -2.27 -19.14
N VAL A 106 -32.19 -2.13 -20.32
CA VAL A 106 -30.72 -2.15 -20.56
C VAL A 106 -30.35 -0.88 -21.31
N GLY A 107 -29.64 0.00 -20.65
CA GLY A 107 -29.46 1.37 -21.14
C GLY A 107 -30.80 2.05 -21.35
N ASP A 108 -31.03 2.65 -22.52
CA ASP A 108 -32.28 3.33 -22.87
C ASP A 108 -33.37 2.39 -23.42
N ARG A 109 -33.08 1.09 -23.53
CA ARG A 109 -33.97 0.13 -24.15
C ARG A 109 -34.71 -0.75 -23.15
N GLU A 110 -36.04 -0.72 -23.19
CA GLU A 110 -36.88 -1.67 -22.45
C GLU A 110 -36.73 -3.07 -23.05
N LEU A 111 -36.31 -4.04 -22.22
CA LEU A 111 -36.18 -5.45 -22.60
C LEU A 111 -37.52 -6.18 -22.43
N ALA A 112 -38.18 -5.93 -21.32
CA ALA A 112 -39.42 -6.60 -20.96
C ALA A 112 -40.19 -5.82 -19.89
N ARG A 113 -41.50 -6.08 -19.88
CA ARG A 113 -42.41 -5.69 -18.82
C ARG A 113 -43.37 -6.83 -18.56
N PHE A 114 -43.41 -7.31 -17.34
CA PHE A 114 -44.24 -8.47 -16.99
C PHE A 114 -44.82 -8.37 -15.58
N PRO A 115 -45.96 -9.06 -15.33
CA PRO A 115 -46.56 -9.08 -14.01
C PRO A 115 -45.71 -9.89 -13.03
N LEU A 116 -45.69 -9.43 -11.79
CA LEU A 116 -44.97 -10.09 -10.69
C LEU A 116 -45.84 -11.19 -10.06
N SER A 117 -45.17 -12.30 -9.66
CA SER A 117 -45.83 -13.44 -8.98
C SER A 117 -45.53 -13.40 -7.47
N ARG A 118 -46.51 -13.85 -6.68
CA ARG A 118 -46.35 -14.11 -5.24
C ARG A 118 -45.40 -15.25 -4.94
N SER A 119 -45.39 -16.26 -5.79
CA SER A 119 -44.43 -17.39 -5.69
C SER A 119 -43.12 -16.96 -6.29
N LEU A 120 -42.02 -17.47 -5.70
CA LEU A 120 -40.68 -17.33 -6.27
C LEU A 120 -40.65 -17.91 -7.68
N ARG A 121 -40.21 -17.10 -8.66
CA ARG A 121 -40.18 -17.50 -10.08
C ARG A 121 -38.89 -17.05 -10.73
N THR A 122 -38.45 -17.84 -11.70
CA THR A 122 -37.36 -17.50 -12.58
C THR A 122 -37.86 -16.96 -13.90
N TYR A 123 -37.43 -15.77 -14.25
CA TYR A 123 -37.73 -15.13 -15.53
C TYR A 123 -36.47 -15.17 -16.41
N TYR A 124 -36.65 -15.51 -17.67
CA TYR A 124 -35.58 -15.59 -18.67
C TYR A 124 -35.81 -14.49 -19.72
N LEU A 125 -34.85 -13.58 -19.84
CA LEU A 125 -34.92 -12.44 -20.75
C LEU A 125 -33.75 -12.48 -21.71
N LEU A 126 -34.03 -12.35 -23.00
CA LEU A 126 -32.97 -12.30 -24.02
C LEU A 126 -32.39 -10.88 -24.08
N VAL A 127 -31.11 -10.77 -23.75
CA VAL A 127 -30.34 -9.51 -23.95
C VAL A 127 -29.66 -9.59 -25.30
N PRO A 128 -29.97 -8.67 -26.25
CA PRO A 128 -29.40 -8.68 -27.58
C PRO A 128 -27.90 -8.38 -27.53
N PRO A 129 -27.13 -8.74 -28.56
CA PRO A 129 -25.70 -8.45 -28.63
C PRO A 129 -25.44 -6.94 -28.49
N MET A 130 -24.46 -6.58 -27.68
CA MET A 130 -24.05 -5.20 -27.48
C MET A 130 -22.62 -4.99 -28.00
N ILE A 131 -22.44 -3.92 -28.76
CA ILE A 131 -21.13 -3.56 -29.35
C ILE A 131 -20.42 -2.45 -28.58
N ARG A 132 -21.10 -1.79 -27.62
CA ARG A 132 -20.55 -0.64 -26.91
C ARG A 132 -19.40 -1.06 -25.97
N PRO A 133 -18.32 -0.29 -25.91
CA PRO A 133 -17.17 -0.58 -25.05
C PRO A 133 -17.42 -0.10 -23.59
N ASP A 134 -18.59 -0.38 -23.03
CA ASP A 134 -18.90 -0.04 -21.64
C ASP A 134 -18.22 -1.04 -20.67
N LYS A 135 -17.96 -0.62 -19.46
CA LYS A 135 -17.27 -1.44 -18.44
C LYS A 135 -18.13 -2.57 -17.90
N SER A 136 -19.44 -2.40 -17.86
CA SER A 136 -20.42 -3.34 -17.32
C SER A 136 -21.72 -3.31 -18.11
N LEU A 137 -22.50 -4.39 -18.02
CA LEU A 137 -23.88 -4.45 -18.45
C LEU A 137 -24.77 -3.93 -17.33
N THR A 138 -25.29 -2.73 -17.48
CA THR A 138 -26.22 -2.14 -16.51
C THR A 138 -27.66 -2.51 -16.85
N ILE A 139 -28.32 -3.18 -15.91
CA ILE A 139 -29.73 -3.58 -16.01
C ILE A 139 -30.50 -2.80 -14.95
N GLN A 140 -31.49 -2.04 -15.39
CA GLN A 140 -32.36 -1.29 -14.51
C GLN A 140 -33.65 -2.07 -14.26
N LEU A 141 -34.01 -2.21 -12.98
CA LEU A 141 -35.22 -2.84 -12.49
C LEU A 141 -36.14 -1.74 -11.94
N GLN A 142 -37.31 -1.58 -12.49
CA GLN A 142 -38.28 -0.60 -12.04
C GLN A 142 -39.59 -1.30 -11.68
N SER A 143 -40.07 -1.05 -10.48
CA SER A 143 -41.37 -1.55 -10.00
C SER A 143 -42.08 -0.52 -9.12
N ALA A 144 -43.42 -0.55 -9.10
CA ALA A 144 -44.17 0.24 -8.13
C ALA A 144 -43.75 -0.21 -6.70
N VAL A 145 -43.57 0.77 -5.82
CA VAL A 145 -43.19 0.54 -4.43
C VAL A 145 -44.35 0.69 -3.48
N ILE A 146 -44.30 -0.01 -2.36
CA ILE A 146 -45.20 0.18 -1.22
C ILE A 146 -44.39 0.62 -0.03
N GLN A 147 -44.85 1.67 0.64
CA GLN A 147 -44.22 2.18 1.85
C GLN A 147 -44.42 1.17 2.99
N GLU A 148 -43.32 0.75 3.60
CA GLU A 148 -43.33 -0.04 4.83
C GLU A 148 -43.59 0.92 6.01
N ASN A 149 -44.71 0.74 6.69
CA ASN A 149 -45.14 1.69 7.72
C ASN A 149 -44.18 1.89 8.89
N ASP A 150 -43.43 0.82 9.25
CA ASP A 150 -42.57 0.83 10.42
C ASP A 150 -41.11 1.32 10.15
N ARG A 151 -40.65 1.34 8.90
CA ARG A 151 -39.28 1.66 8.54
C ARG A 151 -39.14 2.75 7.47
N GLY A 152 -40.22 3.27 6.94
CA GLY A 152 -40.23 4.33 5.94
C GLY A 152 -39.57 3.94 4.59
N ARG A 153 -39.43 2.62 4.31
CA ARG A 153 -38.83 2.11 3.07
C ARG A 153 -39.89 1.90 2.00
N GLY A 154 -39.57 2.30 0.77
CA GLY A 154 -40.39 1.97 -0.40
C GLY A 154 -39.97 0.65 -1.02
N LEU A 155 -40.63 -0.44 -0.68
CA LEU A 155 -40.27 -1.80 -1.12
C LEU A 155 -40.78 -2.09 -2.52
N GLY A 156 -39.85 -2.46 -3.42
CA GLY A 156 -40.13 -2.92 -4.78
C GLY A 156 -40.33 -4.42 -4.87
N VAL A 157 -39.43 -5.14 -5.51
CA VAL A 157 -39.44 -6.62 -5.67
C VAL A 157 -38.29 -7.26 -4.91
N ALA A 158 -38.51 -8.45 -4.35
CA ALA A 158 -37.48 -9.26 -3.73
C ALA A 158 -36.66 -10.01 -4.81
N VAL A 159 -35.34 -9.82 -4.83
CA VAL A 159 -34.43 -10.47 -5.78
C VAL A 159 -33.51 -11.41 -5.01
N PHE A 160 -33.43 -12.67 -5.46
CA PHE A 160 -32.66 -13.75 -4.84
C PHE A 160 -31.39 -14.06 -5.61
N ASP A 161 -31.51 -14.35 -6.90
CA ASP A 161 -30.41 -14.69 -7.78
C ASP A 161 -30.52 -13.99 -9.12
N VAL A 162 -29.36 -13.65 -9.69
CA VAL A 162 -29.25 -13.12 -11.04
C VAL A 162 -28.17 -13.89 -11.78
N ALA A 163 -28.47 -14.40 -12.98
CA ALA A 163 -27.46 -15.04 -13.80
C ALA A 163 -27.50 -14.59 -15.26
N LEU A 164 -26.33 -14.65 -15.89
CA LEU A 164 -26.17 -14.44 -17.31
C LEU A 164 -25.61 -15.72 -17.95
N SER A 165 -26.25 -16.17 -19.02
CA SER A 165 -25.81 -17.34 -19.79
C SER A 165 -25.76 -17.01 -21.26
N PRO A 166 -24.73 -17.39 -22.02
CA PRO A 166 -24.70 -17.24 -23.47
C PRO A 166 -25.73 -18.17 -24.11
N THR A 167 -26.35 -17.73 -25.22
CA THR A 167 -27.37 -18.53 -25.92
C THR A 167 -26.81 -19.71 -26.71
N ARG A 168 -25.51 -19.72 -27.03
CA ARG A 168 -24.82 -20.78 -27.74
C ARG A 168 -23.41 -20.95 -27.18
N GLY A 169 -23.05 -22.14 -26.78
CA GLY A 169 -21.70 -22.60 -26.44
C GLY A 169 -20.88 -21.65 -25.57
N SER A 170 -19.62 -22.00 -25.32
CA SER A 170 -18.69 -21.09 -24.63
C SER A 170 -18.25 -19.96 -25.56
N PRO A 171 -18.38 -18.70 -25.13
CA PRO A 171 -18.00 -17.55 -25.95
C PRO A 171 -16.45 -17.45 -26.03
N TRP A 172 -15.89 -17.57 -27.23
CA TRP A 172 -14.45 -17.52 -27.44
C TRP A 172 -13.86 -16.10 -27.41
N LEU A 173 -14.68 -15.08 -27.67
CA LEU A 173 -14.21 -13.70 -27.74
C LEU A 173 -14.75 -12.89 -26.55
N PRO A 174 -13.87 -12.32 -25.72
CA PRO A 174 -14.30 -11.39 -24.68
C PRO A 174 -14.88 -10.11 -25.29
N SER A 175 -15.47 -9.28 -24.48
CA SER A 175 -15.86 -7.93 -24.89
C SER A 175 -14.63 -7.16 -25.44
N ILE A 176 -14.89 -6.18 -26.33
CA ILE A 176 -13.81 -5.33 -26.89
C ILE A 176 -12.99 -4.70 -25.77
N TRP A 177 -13.66 -4.27 -24.69
CA TRP A 177 -13.00 -3.66 -23.54
C TRP A 177 -12.01 -4.60 -22.84
N VAL A 178 -12.42 -5.82 -22.54
CA VAL A 178 -11.56 -6.84 -21.93
C VAL A 178 -10.40 -7.20 -22.86
N GLY A 179 -10.65 -7.29 -24.17
CA GLY A 179 -9.61 -7.52 -25.17
C GLY A 179 -8.57 -6.39 -25.24
N LEU A 180 -9.01 -5.13 -25.20
CA LEU A 180 -8.10 -3.98 -25.13
C LEU A 180 -7.28 -3.98 -23.82
N CYS A 181 -7.91 -4.21 -22.69
CA CYS A 181 -7.22 -4.34 -21.43
C CYS A 181 -6.15 -5.45 -21.45
N ALA A 182 -6.48 -6.61 -22.03
CA ALA A 182 -5.53 -7.70 -22.20
C ALA A 182 -4.31 -7.30 -23.06
N ALA A 183 -4.54 -6.62 -24.17
CA ALA A 183 -3.47 -6.16 -25.07
C ALA A 183 -2.54 -5.16 -24.37
N PHE A 184 -3.09 -4.18 -23.65
CA PHE A 184 -2.29 -3.22 -22.88
C PHE A 184 -1.56 -3.89 -21.72
N LEU A 185 -2.20 -4.79 -20.98
CA LEU A 185 -1.57 -5.53 -19.90
C LEU A 185 -0.35 -6.31 -20.39
N GLY A 186 -0.50 -7.07 -21.48
CA GLY A 186 0.60 -7.85 -22.06
C GLY A 186 1.74 -6.97 -22.59
N SER A 187 1.42 -5.95 -23.39
CA SER A 187 2.43 -5.06 -23.99
C SER A 187 3.19 -4.25 -22.93
N CYS A 188 2.49 -3.65 -21.96
CA CYS A 188 3.11 -2.83 -20.91
C CYS A 188 3.92 -3.67 -19.93
N THR A 189 3.46 -4.86 -19.55
CA THR A 189 4.22 -5.79 -18.70
C THR A 189 5.52 -6.20 -19.38
N TYR A 190 5.45 -6.60 -20.65
CA TYR A 190 6.64 -6.94 -21.44
C TYR A 190 7.59 -5.75 -21.58
N ALA A 191 7.07 -4.57 -21.96
CA ALA A 191 7.87 -3.37 -22.14
C ALA A 191 8.56 -2.96 -20.84
N THR A 192 7.86 -2.99 -19.70
CA THR A 192 8.43 -2.69 -18.39
C THR A 192 9.60 -3.63 -18.07
N ALA A 193 9.41 -4.95 -18.23
CA ALA A 193 10.46 -5.93 -17.99
C ALA A 193 11.69 -5.68 -18.89
N ARG A 194 11.48 -5.33 -20.16
CA ARG A 194 12.56 -4.98 -21.09
C ARG A 194 13.28 -3.68 -20.69
N LEU A 195 12.52 -2.68 -20.32
CA LEU A 195 13.07 -1.39 -19.89
C LEU A 195 13.91 -1.48 -18.62
N ILE A 196 13.59 -2.37 -17.70
CA ILE A 196 14.42 -2.60 -16.49
C ILE A 196 15.62 -3.52 -16.73
N GLY A 197 15.81 -4.00 -17.98
CA GLY A 197 16.98 -4.77 -18.39
C GLY A 197 16.82 -6.29 -18.32
N VAL A 198 15.60 -6.81 -18.15
CA VAL A 198 15.33 -8.25 -18.18
C VAL A 198 15.58 -8.81 -19.57
N ARG A 199 16.16 -10.02 -19.69
CA ARG A 199 16.38 -10.70 -20.97
C ARG A 199 15.03 -10.93 -21.68
N ARG A 200 15.03 -10.89 -23.03
CA ARG A 200 13.81 -10.99 -23.84
C ARG A 200 12.98 -12.23 -23.50
N LEU A 201 13.61 -13.40 -23.49
CA LEU A 201 12.91 -14.66 -23.17
C LEU A 201 12.33 -14.63 -21.76
N THR A 202 13.09 -14.17 -20.77
CA THR A 202 12.64 -14.03 -19.39
C THR A 202 11.51 -13.02 -19.28
N ALA A 203 11.55 -11.90 -20.02
CA ALA A 203 10.47 -10.92 -20.07
C ALA A 203 9.17 -11.51 -20.63
N LEU A 204 9.28 -12.32 -21.71
CA LEU A 204 8.14 -13.06 -22.25
C LEU A 204 7.59 -14.08 -21.25
N ILE A 205 8.45 -14.82 -20.55
CA ILE A 205 8.02 -15.79 -19.53
C ILE A 205 7.31 -15.08 -18.38
N ILE A 206 7.83 -13.96 -17.88
CA ILE A 206 7.19 -13.14 -16.83
C ILE A 206 5.82 -12.66 -17.30
N THR A 207 5.75 -12.14 -18.54
CA THR A 207 4.48 -11.66 -19.11
C THR A 207 3.50 -12.81 -19.27
N ALA A 208 3.95 -13.97 -19.79
CA ALA A 208 3.14 -15.17 -19.92
C ALA A 208 2.57 -15.61 -18.56
N GLY A 209 3.42 -15.73 -17.55
CA GLY A 209 3.00 -16.10 -16.20
C GLY A 209 1.94 -15.15 -15.63
N ALA A 210 2.17 -13.84 -15.78
CA ALA A 210 1.23 -12.82 -15.28
C ALA A 210 -0.15 -12.92 -15.98
N VAL A 211 -0.18 -12.98 -17.31
CA VAL A 211 -1.45 -13.00 -18.06
C VAL A 211 -2.18 -14.35 -17.93
N ILE A 212 -1.46 -15.47 -17.84
CA ILE A 212 -2.04 -16.79 -17.57
C ILE A 212 -2.66 -16.82 -16.17
N LEU A 213 -2.00 -16.24 -15.18
CA LEU A 213 -2.53 -16.16 -13.82
C LEU A 213 -3.83 -15.34 -13.78
N VAL A 214 -3.88 -14.21 -14.48
CA VAL A 214 -5.11 -13.41 -14.62
C VAL A 214 -6.20 -14.20 -15.34
N GLY A 215 -5.89 -14.87 -16.47
CA GLY A 215 -6.85 -15.69 -17.21
C GLY A 215 -7.39 -16.86 -16.37
N PHE A 216 -6.52 -17.57 -15.66
CA PHE A 216 -6.92 -18.62 -14.72
C PHE A 216 -7.81 -18.06 -13.59
N GLY A 217 -7.45 -16.91 -13.04
CA GLY A 217 -8.25 -16.24 -12.02
C GLY A 217 -9.65 -15.89 -12.52
N ILE A 218 -9.79 -15.40 -13.75
CA ILE A 218 -11.09 -15.13 -14.38
C ILE A 218 -11.91 -16.41 -14.51
N ALA A 219 -11.30 -17.51 -14.96
CA ALA A 219 -11.99 -18.80 -15.08
C ALA A 219 -12.46 -19.35 -13.72
N ALA A 220 -11.62 -19.24 -12.70
CA ALA A 220 -11.89 -19.81 -11.37
C ALA A 220 -12.85 -18.95 -10.52
N ARG A 221 -12.73 -17.62 -10.64
CA ARG A 221 -13.47 -16.63 -9.83
C ARG A 221 -13.85 -15.39 -10.64
N PRO A 222 -14.76 -15.53 -11.61
CA PRO A 222 -15.08 -14.45 -12.55
C PRO A 222 -15.57 -13.17 -11.87
N LEU A 223 -16.43 -13.30 -10.88
CA LEU A 223 -17.02 -12.15 -10.17
C LEU A 223 -15.98 -11.37 -9.36
N GLU A 224 -14.93 -12.03 -8.87
CA GLU A 224 -13.87 -11.38 -8.12
C GLU A 224 -12.80 -10.75 -9.05
N ILE A 225 -12.47 -11.39 -10.17
CA ILE A 225 -11.30 -11.03 -11.00
C ILE A 225 -11.66 -10.11 -12.17
N LEU A 226 -12.79 -10.31 -12.83
CA LEU A 226 -13.18 -9.48 -13.99
C LEU A 226 -13.20 -7.96 -13.69
N PRO A 227 -13.73 -7.49 -12.54
CA PRO A 227 -13.71 -6.07 -12.21
C PRO A 227 -12.27 -5.51 -12.05
N PHE A 228 -11.28 -6.38 -11.74
CA PHE A 228 -9.89 -5.97 -11.53
C PHE A 228 -9.04 -5.97 -12.81
N VAL A 229 -9.49 -6.53 -13.93
CA VAL A 229 -8.71 -6.58 -15.18
C VAL A 229 -8.30 -5.18 -15.63
N GLN A 230 -9.23 -4.22 -15.56
CA GLN A 230 -8.95 -2.81 -15.88
C GLN A 230 -7.90 -2.22 -14.92
N ARG A 231 -7.97 -2.54 -13.63
CA ARG A 231 -7.04 -2.05 -12.61
C ARG A 231 -5.64 -2.62 -12.80
N PHE A 232 -5.51 -3.91 -13.12
CA PHE A 232 -4.23 -4.51 -13.49
C PHE A 232 -3.63 -3.86 -14.73
N THR A 233 -4.48 -3.53 -15.72
CA THR A 233 -4.05 -2.83 -16.93
C THR A 233 -3.55 -1.43 -16.60
N ALA A 234 -4.30 -0.66 -15.81
CA ALA A 234 -3.89 0.67 -15.37
C ALA A 234 -2.56 0.63 -14.61
N LEU A 235 -2.38 -0.32 -13.70
CA LEU A 235 -1.13 -0.52 -12.97
C LEU A 235 0.04 -0.81 -13.92
N ALA A 236 -0.15 -1.69 -14.91
CA ALA A 236 0.88 -2.02 -15.89
C ALA A 236 1.25 -0.82 -16.79
N VAL A 237 0.26 -0.04 -17.22
CA VAL A 237 0.48 1.19 -18.01
C VAL A 237 1.23 2.23 -17.20
N ILE A 238 0.78 2.53 -15.98
CA ILE A 238 1.39 3.52 -15.09
C ILE A 238 2.83 3.10 -14.72
N ALA A 239 3.07 1.83 -14.43
CA ALA A 239 4.40 1.30 -14.16
C ALA A 239 5.32 1.45 -15.39
N CYS A 240 4.82 1.13 -16.59
CA CYS A 240 5.57 1.30 -17.83
C CYS A 240 5.94 2.76 -18.06
N LEU A 241 4.99 3.68 -17.93
CA LEU A 241 5.22 5.12 -18.05
C LEU A 241 6.25 5.61 -17.03
N GLY A 242 6.15 5.19 -15.77
CA GLY A 242 7.11 5.55 -14.72
C GLY A 242 8.54 5.14 -15.08
N VAL A 243 8.73 3.92 -15.56
CA VAL A 243 10.06 3.43 -15.98
C VAL A 243 10.56 4.17 -17.21
N VAL A 244 9.70 4.47 -18.19
CA VAL A 244 10.06 5.31 -19.36
C VAL A 244 10.54 6.67 -18.91
N ILE A 245 9.78 7.37 -18.05
CA ILE A 245 10.12 8.70 -17.54
C ILE A 245 11.46 8.64 -16.78
N ALA A 246 11.64 7.68 -15.88
CA ALA A 246 12.88 7.53 -15.14
C ALA A 246 14.09 7.36 -16.07
N ARG A 247 13.97 6.54 -17.12
CA ARG A 247 15.03 6.35 -18.12
C ARG A 247 15.29 7.56 -19.01
N LEU A 248 14.29 8.38 -19.21
CA LEU A 248 14.47 9.65 -19.93
C LEU A 248 15.23 10.68 -19.09
N LEU A 249 15.05 10.67 -17.77
CA LEU A 249 15.62 11.65 -16.85
C LEU A 249 17.03 11.30 -16.37
N VAL A 250 17.30 9.99 -16.22
CA VAL A 250 18.55 9.52 -15.61
C VAL A 250 19.47 8.93 -16.70
N PRO A 251 20.73 9.41 -16.79
CA PRO A 251 21.72 8.83 -17.67
C PRO A 251 22.05 7.40 -17.24
N THR A 252 22.02 6.47 -18.19
CA THR A 252 22.39 5.07 -17.98
C THR A 252 23.70 4.75 -18.69
N ALA A 253 24.66 4.17 -17.98
CA ALA A 253 25.86 3.59 -18.55
C ALA A 253 25.56 2.16 -19.04
N GLN A 254 26.05 1.82 -20.23
CA GLN A 254 26.01 0.45 -20.73
C GLN A 254 27.37 -0.19 -20.51
N VAL A 255 27.47 -1.13 -19.59
CA VAL A 255 28.70 -1.89 -19.34
C VAL A 255 28.59 -3.24 -20.07
N ARG A 256 29.49 -3.48 -21.01
CA ARG A 256 29.68 -4.81 -21.61
C ARG A 256 30.62 -5.61 -20.74
N ALA A 257 30.31 -6.87 -20.54
CA ALA A 257 31.20 -7.79 -19.81
C ALA A 257 32.55 -7.89 -20.53
N THR A 258 33.62 -7.76 -19.77
CA THR A 258 35.02 -7.82 -20.26
C THR A 258 35.49 -9.23 -20.54
N ASN A 259 34.91 -10.25 -19.92
CA ASN A 259 35.30 -11.65 -20.05
C ASN A 259 34.66 -12.34 -21.26
N ALA A 260 35.40 -13.20 -21.94
CA ALA A 260 34.99 -13.90 -23.16
C ALA A 260 33.72 -14.76 -22.96
N ASP A 261 33.58 -15.42 -21.81
CA ASP A 261 32.43 -16.25 -21.44
C ASP A 261 31.15 -15.43 -21.18
N ASP A 262 31.26 -14.16 -20.85
CA ASP A 262 30.12 -13.28 -20.51
C ASP A 262 29.66 -12.41 -21.71
N ARG A 263 30.33 -12.52 -22.87
CA ARG A 263 30.00 -11.75 -24.11
C ARG A 263 28.63 -12.07 -24.68
N THR A 264 28.04 -13.20 -24.31
CA THR A 264 26.68 -13.60 -24.68
C THR A 264 25.60 -12.91 -23.86
N ARG A 265 25.95 -12.29 -22.73
CA ARG A 265 25.02 -11.54 -21.90
C ARG A 265 24.73 -10.14 -22.47
N PRO A 266 23.47 -9.70 -22.47
CA PRO A 266 23.17 -8.33 -22.88
C PRO A 266 23.87 -7.32 -21.98
N PRO A 267 24.28 -6.15 -22.51
CA PRO A 267 24.92 -5.12 -21.71
C PRO A 267 24.00 -4.70 -20.55
N ARG A 268 24.56 -4.66 -19.34
CA ARG A 268 23.81 -4.21 -18.16
C ARG A 268 23.66 -2.70 -18.21
N SER A 269 22.43 -2.21 -18.07
CA SER A 269 22.15 -0.78 -17.88
C SER A 269 22.36 -0.45 -16.40
N LEU A 270 23.35 0.37 -16.10
CA LEU A 270 23.68 0.82 -14.75
C LEU A 270 23.30 2.29 -14.58
N VAL A 271 22.95 2.67 -13.36
CA VAL A 271 22.71 4.04 -12.92
C VAL A 271 23.56 4.36 -11.70
N SER A 272 23.98 5.61 -11.59
CA SER A 272 24.68 6.06 -10.38
C SER A 272 23.72 6.08 -9.19
N GLY A 273 24.18 5.64 -8.03
CA GLY A 273 23.40 5.66 -6.79
C GLY A 273 22.96 7.07 -6.38
N SER A 274 23.71 8.10 -6.79
CA SER A 274 23.32 9.50 -6.58
C SER A 274 22.00 9.89 -7.27
N HIS A 275 21.55 9.16 -8.30
CA HIS A 275 20.29 9.40 -9.01
C HIS A 275 19.11 8.58 -8.47
N LEU A 276 19.32 7.69 -7.49
CA LEU A 276 18.24 6.87 -6.91
C LEU A 276 17.05 7.70 -6.37
N PRO A 277 17.24 8.90 -5.78
CA PRO A 277 16.13 9.73 -5.35
C PRO A 277 15.11 10.05 -6.46
N ILE A 278 15.55 10.15 -7.72
CA ILE A 278 14.65 10.38 -8.86
C ILE A 278 13.72 9.16 -9.07
N TYR A 279 14.25 7.95 -8.92
CA TYR A 279 13.44 6.74 -9.01
C TYR A 279 12.42 6.64 -7.89
N LEU A 280 12.81 7.01 -6.65
CA LEU A 280 11.89 7.07 -5.51
C LEU A 280 10.73 8.02 -5.80
N ALA A 281 11.05 9.26 -6.21
CA ALA A 281 10.05 10.28 -6.48
C ALA A 281 9.10 9.89 -7.63
N ILE A 282 9.63 9.38 -8.74
CA ILE A 282 8.81 8.98 -9.88
C ILE A 282 7.89 7.82 -9.49
N SER A 283 8.41 6.80 -8.81
CA SER A 283 7.60 5.67 -8.36
C SER A 283 6.52 6.11 -7.38
N PHE A 284 6.84 7.01 -6.46
CA PHE A 284 5.89 7.59 -5.52
C PHE A 284 4.73 8.30 -6.26
N TRP A 285 5.05 9.22 -7.18
CA TRP A 285 4.04 9.96 -7.93
C TRP A 285 3.23 9.07 -8.88
N MET A 286 3.85 8.04 -9.48
CA MET A 286 3.14 7.07 -10.30
C MET A 286 2.16 6.23 -9.45
N PHE A 287 2.57 5.83 -8.26
CA PHE A 287 1.70 5.07 -7.37
C PHE A 287 0.55 5.93 -6.83
N LEU A 288 0.82 7.20 -6.51
CA LEU A 288 -0.22 8.16 -6.14
C LEU A 288 -1.26 8.31 -7.25
N LEU A 289 -0.81 8.52 -8.50
CA LEU A 289 -1.71 8.57 -9.66
C LEU A 289 -2.55 7.30 -9.83
N PHE A 290 -1.97 6.14 -9.58
CA PHE A 290 -2.71 4.88 -9.62
C PHE A 290 -3.80 4.85 -8.54
N GLN A 291 -3.51 5.27 -7.32
CA GLN A 291 -4.49 5.29 -6.24
C GLN A 291 -5.62 6.31 -6.49
N GLU A 292 -5.29 7.48 -7.00
CA GLU A 292 -6.29 8.48 -7.38
C GLU A 292 -7.16 8.00 -8.56
N TYR A 293 -6.56 7.28 -9.53
CA TYR A 293 -7.34 6.63 -10.59
C TYR A 293 -8.30 5.60 -10.01
N MET A 294 -7.87 4.80 -9.03
CA MET A 294 -8.73 3.83 -8.35
C MET A 294 -9.89 4.51 -7.61
N ALA A 295 -9.65 5.65 -6.99
CA ALA A 295 -10.67 6.46 -6.34
C ALA A 295 -11.69 7.01 -7.34
N TRP A 296 -11.22 7.55 -8.47
CA TRP A 296 -12.09 8.07 -9.54
C TRP A 296 -12.97 6.99 -10.16
N ASP A 297 -12.43 5.80 -10.38
CA ASP A 297 -13.16 4.68 -10.99
C ASP A 297 -14.27 4.11 -10.09
N GLY A 298 -14.50 4.72 -8.91
CA GLY A 298 -15.46 4.24 -7.92
C GLY A 298 -15.01 2.95 -7.21
N ALA A 299 -13.79 2.50 -7.48
CA ALA A 299 -13.19 1.35 -6.81
C ALA A 299 -12.94 1.62 -5.34
N ILE A 300 -12.82 2.91 -5.00
CA ILE A 300 -12.61 3.40 -3.66
C ILE A 300 -13.58 4.57 -3.46
N ASN A 301 -14.40 4.50 -2.45
CA ASN A 301 -15.38 5.56 -2.16
C ASN A 301 -14.70 6.73 -1.42
N ILE A 302 -13.71 7.40 -2.06
CA ILE A 302 -12.94 8.52 -1.47
C ILE A 302 -13.42 9.89 -1.99
N GLY A 303 -14.36 9.93 -2.93
CA GLY A 303 -14.85 11.19 -3.51
C GLY A 303 -14.08 11.65 -4.75
N ALA A 304 -14.13 12.95 -5.05
CA ALA A 304 -13.48 13.54 -6.22
C ALA A 304 -11.95 13.46 -6.13
N PRO A 305 -11.23 13.45 -7.27
CA PRO A 305 -9.78 13.47 -7.29
C PRO A 305 -9.23 14.61 -6.44
N THR A 306 -8.22 14.30 -5.63
CA THR A 306 -7.57 15.28 -4.76
C THR A 306 -6.60 16.19 -5.53
N TRP A 307 -6.15 17.27 -4.90
CA TRP A 307 -5.10 18.12 -5.46
C TRP A 307 -3.81 17.34 -5.79
N ASP A 308 -3.53 16.27 -5.05
CA ASP A 308 -2.39 15.38 -5.31
C ASP A 308 -2.46 14.73 -6.69
N PHE A 309 -3.66 14.38 -7.17
CA PHE A 309 -3.87 13.89 -8.53
C PHE A 309 -3.47 14.92 -9.58
N TRP A 310 -3.92 16.16 -9.42
CA TRP A 310 -3.60 17.24 -10.37
C TRP A 310 -2.12 17.59 -10.37
N ILE A 311 -1.49 17.62 -9.19
CA ILE A 311 -0.05 17.83 -9.06
C ILE A 311 0.70 16.68 -9.71
N GLY A 312 0.36 15.43 -9.38
CA GLY A 312 0.99 14.25 -9.95
C GLY A 312 0.84 14.20 -11.48
N GLY A 313 -0.36 14.44 -12.00
CA GLY A 313 -0.64 14.54 -13.43
C GLY A 313 0.18 15.66 -14.10
N GLY A 314 0.25 16.82 -13.48
CA GLY A 314 1.08 17.94 -13.95
C GLY A 314 2.56 17.61 -14.02
N ILE A 315 3.09 16.90 -13.01
CA ILE A 315 4.48 16.44 -12.99
C ILE A 315 4.74 15.45 -14.13
N VAL A 316 3.86 14.47 -14.33
CA VAL A 316 3.99 13.48 -15.41
C VAL A 316 4.01 14.16 -16.77
N ILE A 317 3.10 15.11 -17.00
CA ILE A 317 3.03 15.90 -18.25
C ILE A 317 4.30 16.74 -18.42
N ALA A 318 4.70 17.47 -17.38
CA ALA A 318 5.88 18.33 -17.43
C ALA A 318 7.18 17.55 -17.70
N LEU A 319 7.35 16.40 -17.07
CA LEU A 319 8.53 15.56 -17.24
C LEU A 319 8.45 14.68 -18.50
N GLY A 320 7.28 14.09 -18.79
CA GLY A 320 7.09 13.16 -19.90
C GLY A 320 7.03 13.85 -21.27
N ILE A 321 6.44 15.03 -21.37
CA ILE A 321 6.27 15.79 -22.61
C ILE A 321 7.21 16.99 -22.69
N GLY A 322 7.28 17.78 -21.62
CA GLY A 322 8.04 19.03 -21.59
C GLY A 322 9.54 18.81 -21.78
N LEU A 323 10.11 17.78 -21.15
CA LEU A 323 11.53 17.49 -21.28
C LEU A 323 11.97 17.03 -22.68
N PRO A 324 11.27 16.10 -23.35
CA PRO A 324 11.53 15.77 -24.76
C PRO A 324 11.36 16.97 -25.69
N ALA A 325 10.32 17.78 -25.50
CA ALA A 325 10.11 19.02 -26.28
C ALA A 325 11.25 20.02 -26.09
N TRP A 326 11.70 20.24 -24.86
CA TRP A 326 12.86 21.08 -24.55
C TRP A 326 14.14 20.54 -25.22
N ARG A 327 14.34 19.21 -25.23
CA ARG A 327 15.44 18.55 -25.97
C ARG A 327 15.42 18.88 -27.46
N ALA A 328 14.25 18.81 -28.06
CA ALA A 328 14.08 19.04 -29.50
C ALA A 328 14.37 20.51 -29.87
N ILE A 329 13.99 21.45 -28.99
CA ILE A 329 14.06 22.90 -29.29
C ILE A 329 15.43 23.50 -28.89
N ARG A 330 15.88 23.29 -27.67
CA ARG A 330 17.08 23.94 -27.11
C ARG A 330 18.31 23.05 -26.97
N GLY A 331 18.12 21.75 -26.93
CA GLY A 331 19.21 20.81 -26.64
C GLY A 331 20.09 20.46 -27.84
N ARG A 332 19.77 20.88 -29.09
CA ARG A 332 20.50 20.47 -30.30
C ARG A 332 21.97 20.88 -30.28
N ASN A 333 22.29 22.01 -29.70
CA ASN A 333 23.64 22.60 -29.70
C ASN A 333 24.46 22.32 -28.43
N MET A 334 23.92 21.54 -27.46
CA MET A 334 24.63 21.21 -26.23
C MET A 334 25.37 19.88 -26.32
N PRO A 335 26.58 19.77 -25.76
CA PRO A 335 27.27 18.49 -25.57
C PRO A 335 26.38 17.51 -24.79
N LEU A 336 26.44 16.22 -25.12
CA LEU A 336 25.57 15.18 -24.57
C LEU A 336 25.62 15.13 -23.02
N ALA A 337 26.81 15.21 -22.45
CA ALA A 337 27.03 15.21 -20.99
C ALA A 337 26.37 16.42 -20.30
N GLN A 338 26.54 17.62 -20.85
CA GLN A 338 25.95 18.84 -20.30
C GLN A 338 24.42 18.81 -20.40
N ARG A 339 23.88 18.27 -21.51
CA ARG A 339 22.44 18.08 -21.69
C ARG A 339 21.87 17.14 -20.63
N GLN A 340 22.53 16.01 -20.36
CA GLN A 340 22.08 15.03 -19.36
C GLN A 340 22.10 15.63 -17.95
N THR A 341 23.17 16.37 -17.59
CA THR A 341 23.27 17.04 -16.29
C THR A 341 22.14 18.06 -16.09
N THR A 342 21.88 18.91 -17.08
CA THR A 342 20.82 19.92 -17.01
C THR A 342 19.43 19.29 -16.88
N GLN A 343 19.17 18.19 -17.57
CA GLN A 343 17.90 17.47 -17.48
C GLN A 343 17.67 16.89 -16.09
N THR A 344 18.69 16.25 -15.53
CA THR A 344 18.64 15.70 -14.17
C THR A 344 18.39 16.81 -13.14
N GLN A 345 19.03 17.97 -13.30
CA GLN A 345 18.82 19.14 -12.43
C GLN A 345 17.37 19.66 -12.52
N ILE A 346 16.84 19.84 -13.73
CA ILE A 346 15.45 20.28 -13.93
C ILE A 346 14.47 19.28 -13.27
N ALA A 347 14.67 17.99 -13.52
CA ALA A 347 13.82 16.97 -12.93
C ALA A 347 13.83 17.02 -11.39
N LEU A 348 15.00 17.17 -10.79
CA LEU A 348 15.14 17.27 -9.34
C LEU A 348 14.48 18.52 -8.77
N VAL A 349 14.58 19.67 -9.45
CA VAL A 349 13.88 20.90 -9.02
C VAL A 349 12.37 20.68 -9.05
N VAL A 350 11.83 20.13 -10.15
CA VAL A 350 10.39 19.87 -10.30
C VAL A 350 9.91 18.88 -9.23
N LEU A 351 10.62 17.77 -9.03
CA LEU A 351 10.27 16.76 -8.04
C LEU A 351 10.40 17.29 -6.60
N GLY A 352 11.41 18.15 -6.34
CA GLY A 352 11.58 18.81 -5.05
C GLY A 352 10.43 19.76 -4.74
N LEU A 353 10.01 20.59 -5.69
CA LEU A 353 8.86 21.48 -5.55
C LEU A 353 7.57 20.72 -5.32
N ALA A 354 7.34 19.64 -6.06
CA ALA A 354 6.20 18.76 -5.86
C ALA A 354 6.19 18.17 -4.45
N SER A 355 7.35 17.71 -3.96
CA SER A 355 7.47 17.19 -2.60
C SER A 355 7.15 18.26 -1.54
N VAL A 356 7.57 19.50 -1.72
CA VAL A 356 7.24 20.62 -0.81
C VAL A 356 5.74 20.88 -0.78
N ILE A 357 5.09 20.90 -1.94
CA ILE A 357 3.63 21.08 -2.05
C ILE A 357 2.91 19.92 -1.35
N HIS A 358 3.31 18.68 -1.62
CA HIS A 358 2.72 17.50 -0.98
C HIS A 358 2.88 17.51 0.54
N ILE A 359 4.05 17.92 1.05
CA ILE A 359 4.30 18.13 2.48
C ILE A 359 3.32 19.16 3.05
N GLY A 360 3.09 20.27 2.34
CA GLY A 360 2.13 21.32 2.74
C GLY A 360 0.71 20.76 2.89
N PHE A 361 0.21 20.00 1.91
CA PHE A 361 -1.11 19.35 2.00
C PHE A 361 -1.21 18.34 3.14
N ASN A 362 -0.15 17.58 3.40
CA ASN A 362 -0.15 16.67 4.54
C ASN A 362 -0.22 17.42 5.87
N PHE A 363 0.43 18.58 6.00
CA PHE A 363 0.29 19.40 7.20
C PHE A 363 -1.14 19.96 7.35
N GLU A 364 -1.77 20.44 6.27
CA GLU A 364 -3.19 20.84 6.31
C GLU A 364 -4.06 19.68 6.81
N TYR A 365 -3.89 18.49 6.26
CA TYR A 365 -4.61 17.29 6.69
C TYR A 365 -4.43 17.00 8.18
N VAL A 366 -3.19 17.10 8.71
CA VAL A 366 -2.89 16.89 10.12
C VAL A 366 -3.70 17.82 11.02
N PHE A 367 -3.78 19.12 10.67
CA PHE A 367 -4.44 20.10 11.53
C PHE A 367 -5.97 20.11 11.41
N THR A 368 -6.52 19.54 10.34
CA THR A 368 -7.98 19.41 10.13
C THR A 368 -8.58 18.14 10.71
N HIS A 369 -7.74 17.14 11.06
CA HIS A 369 -8.22 15.84 11.56
C HIS A 369 -8.09 15.72 13.08
N GLN A 370 -9.03 14.96 13.69
CA GLN A 370 -8.99 14.65 15.11
C GLN A 370 -7.86 13.65 15.42
N ALA A 371 -7.02 13.96 16.41
CA ALA A 371 -5.96 13.09 16.89
C ALA A 371 -6.54 12.04 17.85
N ALA A 372 -7.15 11.00 17.32
CA ALA A 372 -7.92 10.03 18.10
C ALA A 372 -7.09 9.38 19.23
N ASP A 373 -5.85 8.99 18.94
CA ASP A 373 -4.98 8.29 19.91
C ASP A 373 -4.44 9.25 20.97
N PHE A 374 -4.14 10.50 20.59
CA PHE A 374 -3.79 11.52 21.59
C PHE A 374 -4.89 11.66 22.64
N TRP A 375 -6.16 11.71 22.22
CA TRP A 375 -7.27 11.85 23.17
C TRP A 375 -7.45 10.62 24.06
N VAL A 376 -7.16 9.43 23.58
CA VAL A 376 -7.12 8.23 24.43
C VAL A 376 -6.07 8.39 25.53
N HIS A 377 -4.85 8.81 25.17
CA HIS A 377 -3.78 9.00 26.14
C HIS A 377 -4.09 10.12 27.13
N PHE A 378 -4.54 11.27 26.62
CA PHE A 378 -4.86 12.43 27.45
C PHE A 378 -5.97 12.12 28.47
N LYS A 379 -7.06 11.47 28.02
CA LYS A 379 -8.19 11.12 28.90
C LYS A 379 -7.79 10.12 29.97
N ALA A 380 -7.07 9.07 29.63
CA ALA A 380 -6.63 8.05 30.59
C ALA A 380 -5.72 8.64 31.66
N VAL A 381 -4.75 9.49 31.31
CA VAL A 381 -3.85 10.12 32.27
C VAL A 381 -4.59 11.13 33.15
N ARG A 382 -5.54 11.88 32.56
CA ARG A 382 -6.38 12.82 33.34
C ARG A 382 -7.28 12.08 34.36
N GLU A 383 -7.84 10.94 33.97
CA GLU A 383 -8.63 10.11 34.86
C GLU A 383 -7.77 9.58 36.01
N TRP A 384 -6.58 9.08 35.70
CA TRP A 384 -5.63 8.64 36.70
C TRP A 384 -5.21 9.77 37.66
N ALA A 385 -4.92 10.97 37.17
CA ALA A 385 -4.56 12.13 37.97
C ALA A 385 -5.66 12.55 38.95
N ARG A 386 -6.91 12.20 38.68
CA ARG A 386 -8.10 12.44 39.49
C ARG A 386 -8.43 11.29 40.45
N GLY A 387 -7.55 10.29 40.56
CA GLY A 387 -7.71 9.14 41.45
C GLY A 387 -8.40 7.93 40.80
N GLY A 388 -8.68 7.96 39.49
CA GLY A 388 -9.19 6.82 38.76
C GLY A 388 -8.09 5.85 38.31
N ALA A 389 -8.44 4.85 37.50
CA ALA A 389 -7.51 3.87 36.98
C ALA A 389 -6.84 4.35 35.68
N LEU A 390 -5.50 4.17 35.56
CA LEU A 390 -4.79 4.43 34.28
C LEU A 390 -5.15 3.40 33.22
N TYR A 391 -5.30 2.15 33.62
CA TYR A 391 -5.64 1.01 32.78
C TYR A 391 -7.05 0.53 33.06
N ASN A 392 -7.94 0.68 32.09
CA ASN A 392 -9.25 0.04 32.16
C ASN A 392 -9.12 -1.37 31.56
N LEU A 393 -9.04 -2.38 32.42
CA LEU A 393 -8.76 -3.75 32.02
C LEU A 393 -9.90 -4.40 31.23
N SER A 394 -11.16 -4.05 31.52
CA SER A 394 -12.31 -4.54 30.74
C SER A 394 -12.22 -4.03 29.30
N ASP A 395 -12.01 -2.73 29.10
CA ASP A 395 -11.89 -2.15 27.78
C ASP A 395 -10.67 -2.70 27.01
N ILE A 396 -9.52 -2.95 27.71
CA ILE A 396 -8.34 -3.55 27.09
C ILE A 396 -8.63 -5.01 26.66
N THR A 397 -9.37 -5.76 27.43
CA THR A 397 -9.74 -7.15 27.11
C THR A 397 -10.72 -7.20 25.95
N ASP A 398 -11.73 -6.35 25.96
CA ASP A 398 -12.79 -6.34 24.94
C ASP A 398 -12.33 -5.70 23.63
N ASN A 399 -11.40 -4.75 23.72
CA ASN A 399 -10.95 -3.97 22.57
C ASN A 399 -9.44 -3.71 22.56
N ARG A 400 -8.62 -4.77 22.74
CA ARG A 400 -7.15 -4.68 22.88
C ARG A 400 -6.41 -3.97 21.75
N PHE A 401 -6.97 -3.94 20.55
CA PHE A 401 -6.42 -3.22 19.41
C PHE A 401 -7.12 -1.90 19.14
N GLY A 402 -8.16 -1.57 19.87
CA GLY A 402 -8.92 -0.33 19.76
C GLY A 402 -8.33 0.85 20.52
N LYS A 403 -9.14 1.87 20.68
CA LYS A 403 -8.79 3.16 21.29
C LYS A 403 -8.73 3.10 22.81
N VAL A 404 -7.79 2.33 23.35
CA VAL A 404 -7.60 2.12 24.80
C VAL A 404 -6.15 2.41 25.16
N PHE A 405 -5.90 3.04 26.32
CA PHE A 405 -4.54 3.28 26.82
C PHE A 405 -3.87 1.97 27.23
N LYS A 406 -2.73 1.67 26.64
CA LYS A 406 -1.99 0.41 26.78
C LYS A 406 -0.47 0.56 26.70
N LEU A 407 0.02 1.80 26.76
CA LEU A 407 1.46 2.08 26.75
C LEU A 407 2.07 1.90 28.13
N PRO A 408 3.42 1.73 28.23
CA PRO A 408 4.08 1.63 29.53
C PRO A 408 3.80 2.83 30.43
N PRO A 409 3.80 2.67 31.78
CA PRO A 409 3.47 3.74 32.71
C PRO A 409 4.30 5.03 32.51
N PHE A 410 5.58 4.90 32.19
CA PHE A 410 6.48 6.05 31.96
C PHE A 410 5.94 7.02 30.89
N TYR A 411 5.23 6.53 29.87
CA TYR A 411 4.67 7.40 28.83
C TYR A 411 3.64 8.40 29.41
N ALA A 412 2.89 7.99 30.42
CA ALA A 412 1.92 8.86 31.08
C ALA A 412 2.56 10.11 31.74
N LEU A 413 3.84 10.02 32.13
CA LEU A 413 4.56 11.15 32.71
C LEU A 413 4.62 12.38 31.83
N ILE A 414 4.60 12.16 30.50
CA ILE A 414 4.61 13.25 29.50
C ILE A 414 3.34 14.11 29.62
N PHE A 415 2.22 13.51 29.99
CA PHE A 415 0.91 14.17 30.06
C PHE A 415 0.59 14.75 31.44
N ILE A 416 1.12 14.17 32.52
CA ILE A 416 0.79 14.55 33.91
C ILE A 416 0.89 16.06 34.15
N PRO A 417 1.97 16.77 33.74
CA PRO A 417 2.08 18.21 34.04
C PRO A 417 1.02 19.06 33.35
N PHE A 418 0.34 18.52 32.33
CA PHE A 418 -0.51 19.31 31.44
C PHE A 418 -2.00 18.99 31.54
N VAL A 419 -2.37 17.78 32.03
CA VAL A 419 -3.78 17.32 31.98
C VAL A 419 -4.73 18.18 32.83
N GLU A 420 -4.24 18.83 33.85
CA GLU A 420 -5.04 19.73 34.71
C GLU A 420 -4.70 21.23 34.55
N THR A 421 -3.63 21.56 33.79
CA THR A 421 -3.13 22.94 33.68
C THR A 421 -3.52 23.64 32.41
N ILE A 422 -3.43 22.94 31.24
CA ILE A 422 -3.60 23.56 29.93
C ILE A 422 -4.62 22.79 29.10
N GLY A 423 -5.69 22.53 29.23
CA GLY A 423 -6.68 21.83 28.38
C GLY A 423 -6.12 20.98 27.23
N GLY A 424 -6.83 19.97 26.83
CA GLY A 424 -6.38 18.98 25.85
C GLY A 424 -6.10 19.55 24.46
N GLU A 425 -6.86 20.54 24.00
CA GLU A 425 -6.68 21.14 22.66
C GLU A 425 -5.35 21.90 22.57
N VAL A 426 -5.01 22.67 23.62
CA VAL A 426 -3.73 23.42 23.67
C VAL A 426 -2.56 22.45 23.75
N MET A 427 -2.68 21.37 24.56
CA MET A 427 -1.67 20.34 24.64
C MET A 427 -1.51 19.61 23.29
N LEU A 428 -2.60 19.30 22.59
CA LEU A 428 -2.56 18.68 21.26
C LEU A 428 -1.82 19.56 20.25
N LEU A 429 -2.08 20.88 20.25
CA LEU A 429 -1.40 21.81 19.38
C LEU A 429 0.13 21.79 19.64
N TRP A 430 0.54 21.91 20.90
CA TRP A 430 1.97 21.85 21.27
C TRP A 430 2.58 20.50 20.95
N TYR A 431 1.86 19.41 21.16
CA TYR A 431 2.31 18.07 20.82
C TYR A 431 2.57 17.92 19.31
N ARG A 432 1.66 18.44 18.47
CA ARG A 432 1.84 18.47 17.00
C ARG A 432 3.02 19.35 16.58
N VAL A 433 3.15 20.55 17.15
CA VAL A 433 4.27 21.46 16.85
C VAL A 433 5.61 20.83 17.24
N LEU A 434 5.70 20.23 18.43
CA LEU A 434 6.90 19.52 18.88
C LEU A 434 7.25 18.39 17.90
N ASN A 435 6.29 17.53 17.58
CA ASN A 435 6.54 16.40 16.68
C ASN A 435 6.89 16.85 15.26
N ALA A 436 6.28 17.91 14.73
CA ALA A 436 6.68 18.52 13.45
C ALA A 436 8.13 19.05 13.51
N GLY A 437 8.51 19.68 14.62
CA GLY A 437 9.89 20.11 14.88
C GLY A 437 10.88 18.93 14.91
N LEU A 438 10.47 17.77 15.43
CA LEU A 438 11.30 16.56 15.46
C LEU A 438 11.58 16.03 14.04
N ILE A 439 10.66 16.15 13.08
CA ILE A 439 10.92 15.80 11.67
C ILE A 439 12.08 16.66 11.13
N GLY A 440 12.02 17.97 11.36
CA GLY A 440 13.10 18.88 10.98
C GLY A 440 14.43 18.57 11.69
N LEU A 441 14.37 18.25 12.98
CA LEU A 441 15.54 17.89 13.78
C LEU A 441 16.20 16.59 13.26
N VAL A 442 15.42 15.57 12.99
CA VAL A 442 15.91 14.31 12.38
C VAL A 442 16.62 14.59 11.05
N ALA A 443 16.01 15.41 10.21
CA ALA A 443 16.62 15.83 8.95
C ALA A 443 17.96 16.57 9.15
N LEU A 444 18.02 17.49 10.09
CA LEU A 444 19.24 18.23 10.42
C LEU A 444 20.34 17.32 11.00
N ILE A 445 19.98 16.40 11.91
CA ILE A 445 20.93 15.42 12.47
C ILE A 445 21.50 14.58 11.33
N TRP A 446 20.67 14.10 10.42
CA TRP A 446 21.07 13.28 9.29
C TRP A 446 22.07 14.03 8.38
N LEU A 447 21.73 15.27 7.97
CA LEU A 447 22.60 16.10 7.13
C LEU A 447 23.96 16.37 7.79
N ARG A 448 23.97 16.70 9.08
CA ARG A 448 25.20 16.96 9.84
C ARG A 448 26.03 15.71 10.06
N MET A 449 25.41 14.62 10.44
CA MET A 449 26.06 13.33 10.71
C MET A 449 26.85 12.83 9.50
N TRP A 450 26.32 13.07 8.29
CA TRP A 450 26.92 12.61 7.04
C TRP A 450 27.56 13.75 6.22
N ARG A 451 27.65 14.94 6.78
CA ARG A 451 28.22 16.15 6.12
C ARG A 451 27.65 16.40 4.73
N LEU A 452 26.33 16.23 4.59
CA LEU A 452 25.64 16.38 3.31
C LEU A 452 25.30 17.86 3.05
N PRO A 453 25.67 18.40 1.88
CA PRO A 453 25.33 19.79 1.55
C PRO A 453 23.83 19.92 1.20
N VAL A 454 23.14 20.85 1.86
CA VAL A 454 21.69 21.09 1.65
C VAL A 454 21.38 21.55 0.22
N ARG A 455 22.29 22.30 -0.41
CA ARG A 455 22.11 22.86 -1.77
C ARG A 455 22.48 21.89 -2.88
N SER A 456 22.45 20.58 -2.63
CA SER A 456 22.82 19.56 -3.59
C SER A 456 21.68 18.56 -3.79
N LEU A 457 21.93 17.53 -4.60
CA LEU A 457 21.07 16.35 -4.75
C LEU A 457 20.62 15.76 -3.41
N SER A 458 21.44 15.87 -2.36
CA SER A 458 21.11 15.39 -1.01
C SER A 458 19.95 16.17 -0.38
N GLY A 459 19.84 17.49 -0.62
CA GLY A 459 18.72 18.28 -0.14
C GLY A 459 17.40 17.87 -0.81
N VAL A 460 17.43 17.65 -2.13
CA VAL A 460 16.24 17.17 -2.85
C VAL A 460 15.87 15.75 -2.42
N ALA A 461 16.86 14.88 -2.24
CA ALA A 461 16.62 13.52 -1.72
C ALA A 461 15.94 13.57 -0.35
N LEU A 462 16.35 14.50 0.51
CA LEU A 462 15.73 14.72 1.81
C LEU A 462 14.27 15.16 1.67
N LEU A 463 13.96 16.11 0.78
CA LEU A 463 12.57 16.54 0.54
C LEU A 463 11.70 15.39 0.05
N ILE A 464 12.24 14.52 -0.83
CA ILE A 464 11.53 13.32 -1.30
C ILE A 464 11.28 12.36 -0.12
N LEU A 465 12.28 12.15 0.74
CA LEU A 465 12.11 11.31 1.93
C LEU A 465 11.12 11.92 2.93
N LEU A 466 11.08 13.25 3.07
CA LEU A 466 10.11 13.93 3.93
C LEU A 466 8.68 13.94 3.37
N SER A 467 8.47 13.56 2.11
CA SER A 467 7.13 13.29 1.55
C SER A 467 6.53 11.97 2.06
N PHE A 468 7.23 11.26 2.91
CA PHE A 468 6.86 9.95 3.46
C PHE A 468 5.62 10.05 4.35
N ARG A 469 4.47 9.62 3.86
CA ARG A 469 3.16 9.75 4.50
C ARG A 469 3.11 9.25 5.95
N PRO A 470 3.75 8.13 6.34
CA PRO A 470 3.73 7.67 7.72
C PRO A 470 4.24 8.69 8.77
N LEU A 471 5.09 9.66 8.38
CA LEU A 471 5.47 10.76 9.26
C LEU A 471 4.26 11.64 9.65
N PHE A 472 3.39 11.90 8.67
CA PHE A 472 2.18 12.71 8.86
C PHE A 472 1.06 11.91 9.52
N ASP A 473 0.96 10.61 9.27
CA ASP A 473 0.03 9.72 9.97
C ASP A 473 0.31 9.73 11.48
N THR A 474 1.59 9.73 11.88
CA THR A 474 1.98 9.89 13.30
C THR A 474 1.44 11.19 13.89
N LEU A 475 1.55 12.31 13.15
CA LEU A 475 1.03 13.61 13.58
C LEU A 475 -0.50 13.63 13.63
N THR A 476 -1.14 13.03 12.63
CA THR A 476 -2.60 12.98 12.49
C THR A 476 -3.24 12.24 13.65
N TYR A 477 -2.70 11.07 14.02
CA TYR A 477 -3.21 10.27 15.13
C TYR A 477 -2.74 10.78 16.52
N GLY A 478 -1.69 11.61 16.54
CA GLY A 478 -1.08 12.07 17.79
C GLY A 478 -0.27 10.99 18.50
N GLN A 479 0.46 10.19 17.71
CA GLN A 479 1.30 9.09 18.15
C GLN A 479 2.73 9.52 18.47
N LEU A 480 3.47 8.68 19.19
CA LEU A 480 4.83 8.97 19.68
C LEU A 480 5.96 8.54 18.72
N ASP A 481 5.64 7.99 17.56
CA ASP A 481 6.65 7.36 16.70
C ASP A 481 7.66 8.37 16.11
N LEU A 482 7.34 9.69 16.06
CA LEU A 482 8.33 10.71 15.72
C LEU A 482 9.34 10.96 16.85
N ILE A 483 8.92 10.81 18.11
CA ILE A 483 9.84 10.84 19.25
C ILE A 483 10.80 9.63 19.16
N LEU A 484 10.25 8.45 18.86
CA LEU A 484 11.08 7.25 18.65
C LEU A 484 12.01 7.41 17.47
N LEU A 485 11.54 7.95 16.33
CA LEU A 485 12.36 8.24 15.16
C LEU A 485 13.55 9.14 15.52
N CYS A 486 13.31 10.19 16.30
CA CYS A 486 14.37 11.08 16.77
C CYS A 486 15.36 10.35 17.70
N LEU A 487 14.88 9.58 18.67
CA LEU A 487 15.73 8.80 19.59
C LEU A 487 16.58 7.76 18.85
N LEU A 488 16.00 7.05 17.88
CA LEU A 488 16.71 6.06 17.08
C LEU A 488 17.73 6.73 16.14
N THR A 489 17.43 7.91 15.62
CA THR A 489 18.39 8.71 14.84
C THR A 489 19.54 9.21 15.70
N LEU A 490 19.26 9.69 16.92
CA LEU A 490 20.26 10.08 17.91
C LEU A 490 21.10 8.89 18.36
N THR A 491 20.50 7.71 18.48
CA THR A 491 21.23 6.45 18.77
C THR A 491 22.26 6.16 17.69
N LEU A 492 21.88 6.24 16.42
CA LEU A 492 22.82 6.06 15.30
C LEU A 492 23.91 7.13 15.30
N TRP A 493 23.55 8.40 15.57
CA TRP A 493 24.53 9.47 15.72
C TRP A 493 25.51 9.20 16.87
N ALA A 494 25.02 8.79 18.06
CA ALA A 494 25.87 8.45 19.20
C ALA A 494 26.82 7.27 18.92
N LEU A 495 26.35 6.26 18.18
CA LEU A 495 27.20 5.15 17.73
C LEU A 495 28.33 5.62 16.79
N ARG A 496 28.03 6.57 15.91
CA ARG A 496 29.01 7.15 15.00
C ARG A 496 30.04 8.05 15.72
N GLU A 497 29.64 8.71 16.79
CA GLU A 497 30.54 9.48 17.66
C GLU A 497 31.27 8.61 18.68
N ASP A 498 31.13 7.27 18.59
CA ASP A 498 31.72 6.28 19.52
C ASP A 498 31.22 6.41 20.98
N ARG A 499 30.04 7.00 21.17
CA ARG A 499 29.37 7.19 22.47
C ARG A 499 28.37 6.06 22.71
N ALA A 500 28.85 4.81 22.73
CA ALA A 500 27.97 3.64 22.84
C ALA A 500 27.12 3.65 24.11
N GLY A 501 27.62 4.15 25.26
CA GLY A 501 26.83 4.28 26.50
C GLY A 501 25.63 5.22 26.32
N LEU A 502 25.81 6.37 25.66
CA LEU A 502 24.72 7.28 25.30
C LEU A 502 23.72 6.61 24.35
N ALA A 503 24.22 5.88 23.35
CA ALA A 503 23.35 5.13 22.45
C ALA A 503 22.47 4.13 23.19
N GLY A 504 23.03 3.43 24.20
CA GLY A 504 22.25 2.54 25.06
C GLY A 504 21.21 3.26 25.90
N ALA A 505 21.54 4.40 26.50
CA ALA A 505 20.59 5.20 27.28
C ALA A 505 19.44 5.74 26.40
N LEU A 506 19.70 6.13 25.15
CA LEU A 506 18.66 6.54 24.19
C LEU A 506 17.75 5.38 23.81
N ILE A 507 18.29 4.16 23.65
CA ILE A 507 17.47 2.96 23.43
C ILE A 507 16.65 2.62 24.68
N ALA A 508 17.17 2.82 25.89
CA ALA A 508 16.40 2.65 27.11
C ALA A 508 15.19 3.60 27.14
N LEU A 509 15.38 4.89 26.83
CA LEU A 509 14.30 5.87 26.73
C LEU A 509 13.29 5.48 25.63
N ALA A 510 13.74 5.05 24.47
CA ALA A 510 12.85 4.58 23.40
C ALA A 510 12.04 3.34 23.83
N THR A 511 12.69 2.38 24.52
CA THR A 511 12.06 1.14 24.98
C THR A 511 11.02 1.37 26.09
N ILE A 512 11.28 2.28 27.02
CA ILE A 512 10.33 2.56 28.11
C ILE A 512 9.11 3.36 27.62
N LEU A 513 9.23 4.05 26.50
CA LEU A 513 8.10 4.70 25.83
C LEU A 513 7.27 3.69 25.03
N LYS A 514 7.94 2.73 24.37
CA LYS A 514 7.31 1.70 23.53
C LYS A 514 8.26 0.51 23.43
N LEU A 515 7.87 -0.68 23.81
CA LEU A 515 8.77 -1.82 24.10
C LEU A 515 9.66 -2.30 22.96
N TYR A 516 9.21 -2.21 21.72
CA TYR A 516 9.86 -2.87 20.59
C TYR A 516 11.30 -2.39 20.24
N PRO A 517 11.79 -1.17 20.57
CA PRO A 517 13.17 -0.78 20.37
C PRO A 517 14.21 -1.65 21.09
N ILE A 518 13.79 -2.45 22.07
CA ILE A 518 14.67 -3.40 22.80
C ILE A 518 15.42 -4.34 21.85
N ILE A 519 14.89 -4.63 20.65
CA ILE A 519 15.53 -5.50 19.66
C ILE A 519 16.91 -4.98 19.22
N ILE A 520 17.17 -3.66 19.33
CA ILE A 520 18.44 -3.03 19.02
C ILE A 520 19.58 -3.54 19.94
N LEU A 521 19.26 -4.07 21.11
CA LEU A 521 20.27 -4.67 21.98
C LEU A 521 21.01 -5.82 21.30
N ALA A 522 20.36 -6.57 20.42
CA ALA A 522 20.99 -7.60 19.62
C ALA A 522 22.11 -7.01 18.72
N PHE A 523 21.91 -5.83 18.14
CA PHE A 523 22.95 -5.11 17.41
C PHE A 523 24.14 -4.77 18.31
N PHE A 524 23.91 -4.28 19.54
CA PHE A 524 25.00 -3.97 20.48
C PHE A 524 25.79 -5.21 20.86
N VAL A 525 25.13 -6.35 21.12
CA VAL A 525 25.79 -7.63 21.40
C VAL A 525 26.65 -8.08 20.22
N ILE A 526 26.08 -8.11 19.01
CA ILE A 526 26.74 -8.58 17.78
C ILE A 526 27.95 -7.70 17.45
N LYS A 527 27.82 -6.37 17.58
CA LYS A 527 28.91 -5.41 17.33
C LYS A 527 29.83 -5.21 18.53
N ARG A 528 29.65 -5.99 19.61
CA ARG A 528 30.43 -5.91 20.85
C ARG A 528 30.50 -4.51 21.44
N ARG A 529 29.37 -3.78 21.40
CA ARG A 529 29.22 -2.42 21.98
C ARG A 529 28.76 -2.53 23.43
N TRP A 530 29.58 -3.18 24.30
CA TRP A 530 29.22 -3.48 25.70
C TRP A 530 28.81 -2.25 26.51
N ALA A 531 29.50 -1.11 26.31
CA ALA A 531 29.09 0.15 26.94
C ALA A 531 27.64 0.54 26.59
N GLY A 532 27.12 0.15 25.41
CA GLY A 532 25.73 0.36 25.05
C GLY A 532 24.77 -0.46 25.89
N LEU A 533 25.12 -1.72 26.21
CA LEU A 533 24.29 -2.55 27.08
C LEU A 533 24.25 -2.00 28.53
N TRP A 534 25.39 -1.52 29.04
CA TRP A 534 25.44 -0.87 30.35
C TRP A 534 24.67 0.45 30.36
N GLY A 535 24.80 1.26 29.31
CA GLY A 535 24.01 2.49 29.15
C GLY A 535 22.51 2.22 29.10
N PHE A 536 22.09 1.14 28.43
CA PHE A 536 20.69 0.69 28.41
C PHE A 536 20.23 0.25 29.80
N ALA A 537 20.99 -0.62 30.49
CA ALA A 537 20.62 -1.12 31.81
C ALA A 537 20.48 0.00 32.82
N LEU A 538 21.46 0.93 32.86
CA LEU A 538 21.41 2.10 33.74
C LEU A 538 20.24 3.05 33.37
N GLY A 539 20.03 3.28 32.07
CA GLY A 539 18.89 4.09 31.58
C GLY A 539 17.56 3.48 32.01
N MET A 540 17.36 2.17 31.81
CA MET A 540 16.12 1.48 32.23
C MET A 540 15.95 1.55 33.75
N LEU A 541 17.01 1.37 34.53
CA LEU A 541 16.94 1.49 36.00
C LEU A 541 16.48 2.89 36.41
N ILE A 542 17.11 3.94 35.90
CA ILE A 542 16.79 5.33 36.27
C ILE A 542 15.35 5.67 35.83
N LEU A 543 14.98 5.37 34.58
CA LEU A 543 13.67 5.77 34.05
C LEU A 543 12.52 5.00 34.71
N ASN A 544 12.68 3.69 35.00
CA ASN A 544 11.68 2.94 35.76
C ASN A 544 11.59 3.41 37.23
N THR A 545 12.73 3.77 37.87
CA THR A 545 12.72 4.34 39.20
C THR A 545 11.92 5.65 39.23
N ILE A 546 12.12 6.55 38.27
CA ILE A 546 11.36 7.80 38.15
C ILE A 546 9.87 7.50 38.00
N ALA A 547 9.51 6.59 37.06
CA ALA A 547 8.12 6.23 36.84
C ALA A 547 7.48 5.61 38.10
N LEU A 548 8.21 4.73 38.78
CA LEU A 548 7.76 4.07 40.01
C LEU A 548 7.51 5.07 41.15
N LEU A 549 8.41 6.04 41.34
CA LEU A 549 8.28 7.07 42.36
C LEU A 549 7.08 8.00 42.13
N VAL A 550 6.75 8.28 40.86
CA VAL A 550 5.64 9.17 40.51
C VAL A 550 4.30 8.44 40.49
N MET A 551 4.26 7.25 39.90
CA MET A 551 3.01 6.56 39.60
C MET A 551 2.69 5.40 40.57
N GLY A 552 3.64 4.98 41.40
CA GLY A 552 3.47 3.90 42.35
C GLY A 552 3.67 2.50 41.77
N TRP A 553 3.78 1.52 42.66
CA TRP A 553 4.01 0.12 42.35
C TRP A 553 2.81 -0.52 41.62
N ASP A 554 1.61 -0.23 42.07
CA ASP A 554 0.39 -0.90 41.61
C ASP A 554 0.17 -0.71 40.09
N VAL A 555 0.41 0.51 39.57
CA VAL A 555 0.28 0.80 38.14
C VAL A 555 1.28 -0.03 37.30
N HIS A 556 2.51 -0.18 37.80
CA HIS A 556 3.54 -0.99 37.12
C HIS A 556 3.22 -2.48 37.19
N TRP A 557 2.72 -2.94 38.35
CA TRP A 557 2.32 -4.33 38.55
C TRP A 557 1.15 -4.71 37.64
N ILE A 558 0.12 -3.88 37.54
CA ILE A 558 -1.00 -4.07 36.64
C ILE A 558 -0.51 -4.11 35.18
N TYR A 559 0.38 -3.17 34.79
CA TYR A 559 0.92 -3.16 33.45
C TYR A 559 1.64 -4.47 33.09
N LEU A 560 2.57 -4.91 33.95
CA LEU A 560 3.39 -6.10 33.67
C LEU A 560 2.61 -7.40 33.70
N THR A 561 1.66 -7.53 34.63
CA THR A 561 0.98 -8.81 34.88
C THR A 561 -0.36 -8.95 34.14
N GLN A 562 -1.01 -7.84 33.78
CA GLN A 562 -2.34 -7.85 33.19
C GLN A 562 -2.38 -7.21 31.81
N VAL A 563 -1.84 -6.01 31.62
CA VAL A 563 -1.92 -5.30 30.34
C VAL A 563 -1.00 -5.93 29.29
N LEU A 564 0.28 -6.12 29.63
CA LEU A 564 1.29 -6.63 28.71
C LEU A 564 0.95 -8.02 28.12
N PRO A 565 0.45 -8.99 28.88
CA PRO A 565 -0.01 -10.26 28.33
C PRO A 565 -1.18 -10.13 27.33
N ILE A 566 -2.13 -9.19 27.60
CA ILE A 566 -3.30 -9.00 26.74
C ILE A 566 -2.89 -8.42 25.39
N ILE A 567 -1.98 -7.44 25.36
CA ILE A 567 -1.59 -6.73 24.13
C ILE A 567 -0.61 -7.50 23.26
N GLY A 568 -0.12 -8.67 23.71
CA GLY A 568 0.89 -9.47 23.00
C GLY A 568 0.40 -10.25 21.79
N GLY A 569 -0.82 -10.02 21.30
CA GLY A 569 -1.41 -10.72 20.15
C GLY A 569 -1.27 -9.96 18.82
N THR A 570 -1.76 -10.60 17.75
CA THR A 570 -1.87 -10.00 16.40
C THR A 570 -3.33 -9.82 16.00
N THR A 571 -3.58 -9.13 14.90
CA THR A 571 -4.90 -8.93 14.31
C THR A 571 -4.83 -8.98 12.79
N ALA A 572 -5.90 -9.44 12.14
CA ALA A 572 -6.08 -9.41 10.69
C ALA A 572 -6.44 -8.00 10.16
N TRP A 573 -6.63 -7.01 11.03
CA TRP A 573 -6.97 -5.64 10.64
C TRP A 573 -6.11 -5.14 9.48
N ALA A 574 -6.76 -4.48 8.49
CA ALA A 574 -6.12 -4.08 7.24
C ALA A 574 -4.85 -3.22 7.42
N GLU A 575 -4.79 -2.42 8.49
CA GLU A 575 -3.63 -1.56 8.76
C GLU A 575 -2.44 -2.30 9.41
N ASN A 576 -2.65 -3.52 9.90
CA ASN A 576 -1.55 -4.31 10.46
C ASN A 576 -0.69 -4.93 9.36
N GLN A 577 0.39 -4.28 8.99
CA GLN A 577 1.27 -4.68 7.88
C GLN A 577 2.49 -5.52 8.32
N THR A 578 2.40 -6.16 9.49
CA THR A 578 3.42 -7.10 9.98
C THR A 578 3.33 -8.47 9.30
N ILE A 579 4.36 -9.30 9.48
CA ILE A 579 4.35 -10.72 9.06
C ILE A 579 3.13 -11.43 9.65
N SER A 580 2.89 -11.26 10.95
CA SER A 580 1.77 -11.90 11.66
C SER A 580 0.42 -11.39 11.17
N GLY A 581 0.29 -10.07 10.91
CA GLY A 581 -0.93 -9.48 10.36
C GLY A 581 -1.22 -9.96 8.93
N PHE A 582 -0.18 -10.08 8.10
CA PHE A 582 -0.30 -10.66 6.77
C PHE A 582 -0.84 -12.09 6.81
N LEU A 583 -0.26 -12.96 7.63
CA LEU A 583 -0.69 -14.35 7.78
C LEU A 583 -2.10 -14.45 8.35
N ALA A 584 -2.45 -13.62 9.35
CA ALA A 584 -3.76 -13.59 9.95
C ALA A 584 -4.87 -13.29 8.93
N ARG A 585 -4.64 -12.36 7.99
CA ARG A 585 -5.61 -12.02 6.95
C ARG A 585 -6.03 -13.19 6.07
N PHE A 586 -5.13 -14.16 5.83
CA PHE A 586 -5.44 -15.34 5.03
C PHE A 586 -6.00 -16.50 5.85
N ALA A 587 -5.83 -16.47 7.16
CA ALA A 587 -6.29 -17.53 8.07
C ALA A 587 -7.68 -17.26 8.68
N GLU A 588 -8.13 -16.00 8.67
CA GLU A 588 -9.34 -15.56 9.33
C GLU A 588 -10.51 -15.32 8.35
N SER A 589 -11.70 -15.15 8.93
CA SER A 589 -12.86 -14.77 8.12
C SER A 589 -12.70 -13.35 7.57
N PRO A 590 -13.27 -13.05 6.40
CA PRO A 590 -13.24 -11.72 5.83
C PRO A 590 -13.71 -10.58 6.75
N LYS A 591 -14.61 -10.85 7.68
CA LYS A 591 -15.09 -9.88 8.67
C LYS A 591 -13.98 -9.39 9.61
N ALA A 592 -12.95 -10.21 9.87
CA ALA A 592 -11.84 -9.86 10.74
C ALA A 592 -10.98 -8.68 10.19
N LEU A 593 -11.07 -8.37 8.90
CA LEU A 593 -10.39 -7.19 8.30
C LEU A 593 -10.91 -5.86 8.83
N THR A 594 -12.15 -5.82 9.29
CA THR A 594 -12.84 -4.62 9.80
C THR A 594 -13.00 -4.63 11.31
N LEU A 595 -12.54 -5.68 11.98
CA LEU A 595 -12.66 -5.84 13.43
C LEU A 595 -11.27 -5.83 14.08
N PHE A 596 -11.18 -5.18 15.24
CA PHE A 596 -9.96 -5.19 16.06
C PHE A 596 -9.80 -6.48 16.87
N GLU A 597 -10.40 -7.57 16.44
CA GLU A 597 -10.26 -8.85 17.10
C GLU A 597 -8.81 -9.33 17.09
N GLY A 598 -8.32 -9.69 18.25
CA GLY A 598 -6.95 -10.12 18.41
C GLY A 598 -6.85 -11.63 18.55
N ARG A 599 -5.77 -12.19 17.98
CA ARG A 599 -5.39 -13.58 18.11
C ARG A 599 -3.93 -13.73 18.56
N GLY A 600 -3.55 -14.92 18.98
CA GLY A 600 -2.14 -15.26 19.15
C GLY A 600 -1.42 -15.21 17.80
N LEU A 601 -0.09 -15.04 17.83
CA LEU A 601 0.77 -14.96 16.64
C LEU A 601 0.66 -16.17 15.72
N GLY A 602 0.22 -17.30 16.24
CA GLY A 602 0.29 -18.60 15.56
C GLY A 602 1.74 -19.09 15.41
N LEU A 603 1.89 -20.38 15.21
CA LEU A 603 3.21 -21.01 15.03
C LEU A 603 3.95 -20.43 13.80
N ALA A 604 3.26 -20.30 12.68
CA ALA A 604 3.83 -19.78 11.44
C ALA A 604 4.33 -18.33 11.60
N GLY A 605 3.53 -17.43 12.20
CA GLY A 605 3.92 -16.05 12.46
C GLY A 605 5.15 -15.95 13.36
N THR A 606 5.20 -16.76 14.43
CA THR A 606 6.33 -16.82 15.35
C THR A 606 7.60 -17.32 14.67
N LEU A 607 7.51 -18.43 13.91
CA LEU A 607 8.66 -19.02 13.22
C LEU A 607 9.21 -18.09 12.13
N ILE A 608 8.34 -17.49 11.30
CA ILE A 608 8.77 -16.60 10.22
C ILE A 608 9.39 -15.32 10.81
N SER A 609 8.78 -14.72 11.84
CA SER A 609 9.35 -13.55 12.51
C SER A 609 10.67 -13.87 13.19
N GLY A 610 10.77 -15.01 13.88
CA GLY A 610 12.01 -15.48 14.52
C GLY A 610 13.12 -15.74 13.51
N THR A 611 12.84 -16.44 12.41
CA THR A 611 13.83 -16.70 11.35
C THR A 611 14.27 -15.43 10.65
N THR A 612 13.37 -14.46 10.44
CA THR A 612 13.71 -13.14 9.90
C THR A 612 14.65 -12.39 10.83
N GLY A 613 14.37 -12.37 12.14
CA GLY A 613 15.25 -11.79 13.15
C GLY A 613 16.64 -12.44 13.18
N LEU A 614 16.71 -13.79 13.14
CA LEU A 614 17.98 -14.52 13.07
C LEU A 614 18.77 -14.22 11.80
N ALA A 615 18.10 -14.12 10.64
CA ALA A 615 18.75 -13.75 9.38
C ALA A 615 19.36 -12.34 9.45
N VAL A 616 18.69 -11.38 10.08
CA VAL A 616 19.23 -10.03 10.30
C VAL A 616 20.41 -10.06 11.25
N CYS A 617 20.34 -10.83 12.33
CA CYS A 617 21.48 -11.03 13.23
C CYS A 617 22.70 -11.63 12.49
N ALA A 618 22.48 -12.64 11.63
CA ALA A 618 23.53 -13.24 10.81
C ALA A 618 24.17 -12.24 9.84
N LEU A 619 23.37 -11.39 9.20
CA LEU A 619 23.87 -10.32 8.33
C LEU A 619 24.64 -9.24 9.11
N ALA A 620 24.21 -8.94 10.33
CA ALA A 620 24.90 -8.00 11.20
C ALA A 620 26.25 -8.52 11.71
N LEU A 621 26.47 -9.85 11.74
CA LEU A 621 27.79 -10.46 12.05
C LEU A 621 28.85 -10.15 10.99
N ARG A 622 28.45 -9.81 9.75
CA ARG A 622 29.42 -9.43 8.72
C ARG A 622 30.26 -8.24 9.18
N PRO A 623 31.58 -8.32 9.00
CA PRO A 623 32.44 -7.22 9.36
C PRO A 623 32.14 -6.00 8.48
N THR A 624 32.00 -4.85 9.12
CA THR A 624 31.88 -3.55 8.47
C THR A 624 32.77 -2.56 9.19
N ALA A 625 33.33 -1.62 8.44
CA ALA A 625 34.11 -0.56 9.06
C ALA A 625 33.22 0.25 10.01
N ARG A 626 33.73 0.56 11.20
CA ARG A 626 33.03 1.41 12.15
C ARG A 626 32.70 2.78 11.51
N ARG A 627 31.54 3.32 11.83
CA ARG A 627 31.07 4.63 11.32
C ARG A 627 30.82 4.66 9.81
N SER A 628 30.89 3.52 9.12
CA SER A 628 30.62 3.44 7.68
C SER A 628 29.12 3.50 7.36
N PRO A 629 28.73 3.85 6.11
CA PRO A 629 27.36 3.70 5.65
C PRO A 629 26.85 2.25 5.75
N ALA A 630 27.73 1.24 5.60
CA ALA A 630 27.37 -0.16 5.73
C ALA A 630 27.00 -0.54 7.19
N GLU A 631 27.75 -0.05 8.20
CA GLU A 631 27.40 -0.25 9.61
C GLU A 631 26.04 0.43 9.94
N ALA A 632 25.81 1.65 9.42
CA ALA A 632 24.53 2.33 9.57
C ALA A 632 23.38 1.54 8.92
N LEU A 633 23.61 0.95 7.76
CA LEU A 633 22.63 0.13 7.08
C LEU A 633 22.33 -1.17 7.86
N GLN A 634 23.35 -1.80 8.46
CA GLN A 634 23.15 -2.94 9.36
C GLN A 634 22.32 -2.56 10.59
N TYR A 635 22.55 -1.39 11.20
CA TYR A 635 21.70 -0.86 12.27
C TYR A 635 20.25 -0.68 11.80
N CYS A 636 20.06 -0.10 10.61
CA CYS A 636 18.73 0.15 10.04
C CYS A 636 17.96 -1.14 9.70
N MET A 637 18.64 -2.28 9.48
CA MET A 637 17.95 -3.57 9.31
C MET A 637 17.18 -3.97 10.57
N PHE A 638 17.68 -3.65 11.77
CA PHE A 638 16.95 -3.91 13.02
C PHE A 638 15.69 -3.04 13.11
N LEU A 639 15.72 -1.82 12.56
CA LEU A 639 14.52 -0.97 12.51
C LEU A 639 13.46 -1.56 11.58
N LEU A 640 13.86 -2.12 10.44
CA LEU A 640 12.93 -2.79 9.53
C LEU A 640 12.32 -4.04 10.17
N VAL A 641 13.15 -4.88 10.80
CA VAL A 641 12.68 -6.08 11.52
C VAL A 641 11.78 -5.69 12.69
N MET A 642 12.09 -4.61 13.38
CA MET A 642 11.28 -4.07 14.45
C MET A 642 9.85 -3.74 13.99
N VAL A 643 9.66 -3.22 12.78
CA VAL A 643 8.32 -2.93 12.23
C VAL A 643 7.67 -4.21 11.68
N LEU A 644 8.42 -5.09 11.03
CA LEU A 644 7.89 -6.30 10.39
C LEU A 644 7.52 -7.42 11.36
N CYS A 645 8.29 -7.59 12.46
CA CYS A 645 8.19 -8.76 13.34
C CYS A 645 7.45 -8.51 14.65
N VAL A 646 7.04 -7.27 14.94
CA VAL A 646 6.16 -7.02 16.09
C VAL A 646 4.79 -7.69 15.86
N PRO A 647 4.06 -8.06 16.92
CA PRO A 647 2.75 -8.67 16.80
C PRO A 647 1.75 -7.85 15.99
N ALA A 648 1.72 -6.54 16.21
CA ALA A 648 0.90 -5.60 15.46
C ALA A 648 1.63 -4.27 15.29
N ALA A 649 1.66 -3.74 14.07
CA ALA A 649 2.18 -2.43 13.73
C ALA A 649 1.20 -1.72 12.80
N TRP A 650 0.91 -0.47 13.15
CA TRP A 650 0.03 0.40 12.40
C TRP A 650 0.82 1.28 11.43
N MET A 651 0.15 1.97 10.52
CA MET A 651 0.76 2.83 9.50
C MET A 651 1.80 3.82 10.07
N HIS A 652 1.56 4.38 11.26
CA HIS A 652 2.47 5.33 11.86
C HIS A 652 3.80 4.71 12.34
N TYR A 653 3.88 3.40 12.62
CA TYR A 653 5.15 2.70 12.91
C TYR A 653 6.11 2.75 11.72
N GLU A 654 5.57 2.77 10.51
CA GLU A 654 6.38 2.82 9.29
C GLU A 654 7.17 4.12 9.15
N ALA A 655 6.83 5.18 9.91
CA ALA A 655 7.59 6.43 9.98
C ALA A 655 9.09 6.18 10.26
N LEU A 656 9.42 5.13 11.03
CA LEU A 656 10.80 4.75 11.34
C LEU A 656 11.59 4.32 10.10
N LEU A 657 10.93 3.89 9.03
CA LEU A 657 11.57 3.39 7.82
C LEU A 657 12.19 4.51 6.97
N VAL A 658 11.85 5.77 7.22
CA VAL A 658 12.48 6.92 6.50
C VAL A 658 13.98 6.93 6.66
N ILE A 659 14.51 6.62 7.86
CA ILE A 659 15.96 6.54 8.08
C ILE A 659 16.58 5.27 7.48
N VAL A 660 15.80 4.21 7.29
CA VAL A 660 16.25 3.01 6.57
C VAL A 660 16.48 3.34 5.09
N PHE A 661 15.55 4.03 4.44
CA PHE A 661 15.74 4.52 3.08
C PHE A 661 16.93 5.49 2.99
N ALA A 662 17.05 6.43 3.93
CA ALA A 662 18.15 7.37 3.97
C ALA A 662 19.52 6.65 4.08
N ALA A 663 19.62 5.62 4.94
CA ALA A 663 20.85 4.83 5.10
C ALA A 663 21.18 4.04 3.83
N LEU A 664 20.17 3.45 3.17
CA LEU A 664 20.39 2.69 1.94
C LEU A 664 20.81 3.61 0.78
N LEU A 665 20.18 4.77 0.62
CA LEU A 665 20.59 5.77 -0.38
C LEU A 665 22.02 6.25 -0.15
N LEU A 666 22.40 6.46 1.12
CA LEU A 666 23.75 6.87 1.48
C LEU A 666 24.78 5.78 1.19
N HIS A 667 24.47 4.52 1.52
CA HIS A 667 25.34 3.37 1.25
C HIS A 667 25.57 3.18 -0.26
N LEU A 668 24.56 3.42 -1.08
CA LEU A 668 24.61 3.23 -2.53
C LEU A 668 25.07 4.48 -3.29
N ARG A 669 25.22 5.63 -2.64
CA ARG A 669 25.43 6.94 -3.27
C ARG A 669 26.55 6.95 -4.32
N ASP A 670 27.68 6.36 -3.96
CA ASP A 670 28.89 6.36 -4.78
C ASP A 670 29.06 5.06 -5.58
N GLN A 671 28.01 4.21 -5.61
CA GLN A 671 28.01 2.93 -6.33
C GLN A 671 27.23 3.03 -7.65
N GLN A 672 27.47 2.05 -8.52
CA GLN A 672 26.67 1.82 -9.72
C GLN A 672 25.69 0.69 -9.45
N VAL A 673 24.40 0.91 -9.65
CA VAL A 673 23.34 -0.09 -9.44
C VAL A 673 22.63 -0.39 -10.74
N SER A 674 22.02 -1.55 -10.86
CA SER A 674 21.22 -1.88 -12.04
C SER A 674 19.93 -1.04 -12.07
N VAL A 675 19.42 -0.74 -13.26
CA VAL A 675 18.11 -0.08 -13.42
C VAL A 675 17.00 -0.85 -12.70
N GLY A 676 17.05 -2.19 -12.75
CA GLY A 676 16.08 -3.04 -12.04
C GLY A 676 16.10 -2.81 -10.52
N TYR A 677 17.29 -2.68 -9.91
CA TYR A 677 17.43 -2.35 -8.51
C TYR A 677 16.86 -0.96 -8.18
N ALA A 678 17.15 0.03 -9.01
CA ALA A 678 16.66 1.40 -8.82
C ALA A 678 15.11 1.47 -8.89
N VAL A 679 14.51 0.75 -9.85
CA VAL A 679 13.05 0.64 -9.97
C VAL A 679 12.45 -0.11 -8.79
N ALA A 680 13.05 -1.22 -8.35
CA ALA A 680 12.60 -1.97 -7.18
C ALA A 680 12.66 -1.13 -5.90
N LEU A 681 13.72 -0.32 -5.72
CA LEU A 681 13.83 0.61 -4.60
C LEU A 681 12.74 1.69 -4.65
N GLY A 682 12.51 2.27 -5.82
CA GLY A 682 11.44 3.23 -6.04
C GLY A 682 10.06 2.63 -5.75
N LEU A 683 9.80 1.40 -6.20
CA LEU A 683 8.56 0.68 -5.91
C LEU A 683 8.40 0.42 -4.42
N SER A 684 9.44 -0.08 -3.74
CA SER A 684 9.42 -0.27 -2.29
C SER A 684 9.06 1.02 -1.54
N PHE A 685 9.71 2.13 -1.91
CA PHE A 685 9.41 3.45 -1.33
C PHE A 685 7.96 3.85 -1.57
N ALA A 686 7.47 3.76 -2.81
CA ALA A 686 6.11 4.13 -3.18
C ALA A 686 5.05 3.32 -2.41
N LEU A 687 5.24 2.01 -2.28
CA LEU A 687 4.32 1.13 -1.56
C LEU A 687 4.23 1.46 -0.06
N ILE A 688 5.31 1.93 0.55
CA ILE A 688 5.32 2.25 1.99
C ILE A 688 4.97 3.73 2.21
N ALA A 689 5.49 4.63 1.37
CA ALA A 689 5.41 6.07 1.55
C ALA A 689 4.00 6.65 1.37
N TYR A 690 3.14 5.99 0.63
CA TYR A 690 1.76 6.40 0.45
C TYR A 690 0.83 5.38 1.12
N GLY A 691 -0.15 5.85 1.85
CA GLY A 691 -0.86 4.93 2.65
C GLY A 691 -2.35 5.10 2.76
N ASN A 692 -3.09 4.60 1.82
CA ASN A 692 -4.46 4.23 2.11
C ASN A 692 -4.66 2.76 1.68
N GLN A 693 -4.38 1.81 2.59
CA GLN A 693 -4.62 0.40 2.32
C GLN A 693 -6.10 0.09 2.11
N TRP A 694 -7.00 0.93 2.62
CA TRP A 694 -8.42 0.88 2.35
C TRP A 694 -8.76 1.14 0.88
N ALA A 695 -7.83 1.70 0.12
CA ALA A 695 -7.94 1.87 -1.33
C ALA A 695 -8.24 0.57 -2.08
N PHE A 696 -7.84 -0.57 -1.55
CA PHE A 696 -8.11 -1.89 -2.13
C PHE A 696 -9.30 -2.59 -1.50
N PHE A 697 -9.93 -1.95 -0.52
CA PHE A 697 -11.08 -2.49 0.22
C PHE A 697 -12.37 -1.83 -0.24
N ASN A 698 -13.14 -2.54 -1.03
CA ASN A 698 -14.44 -2.08 -1.49
C ASN A 698 -15.57 -2.62 -0.59
N GLY A 699 -15.46 -2.39 0.71
CA GLY A 699 -16.47 -2.55 1.76
C GLY A 699 -17.30 -3.86 1.83
N THR A 700 -17.44 -4.60 0.76
CA THR A 700 -18.50 -5.58 0.58
C THR A 700 -18.09 -6.91 -0.04
N VAL A 701 -17.05 -6.96 -0.88
CA VAL A 701 -16.53 -8.22 -1.42
C VAL A 701 -15.07 -8.38 -1.02
N ILE A 702 -14.82 -9.16 0.02
CA ILE A 702 -13.48 -9.50 0.44
C ILE A 702 -13.08 -10.81 -0.24
N GLY A 703 -12.60 -10.68 -1.48
CA GLY A 703 -11.96 -11.78 -2.18
C GLY A 703 -10.45 -11.83 -1.95
N ILE A 704 -9.80 -12.86 -2.48
CA ILE A 704 -8.34 -13.05 -2.36
C ILE A 704 -7.54 -11.86 -2.90
N LEU A 705 -8.04 -11.18 -3.94
CA LEU A 705 -7.38 -9.99 -4.50
C LEU A 705 -7.42 -8.80 -3.55
N THR A 706 -8.49 -8.64 -2.79
CA THR A 706 -8.59 -7.62 -1.75
C THR A 706 -7.55 -7.90 -0.65
N LEU A 707 -7.42 -9.15 -0.20
CA LEU A 707 -6.43 -9.55 0.81
C LEU A 707 -5.00 -9.29 0.33
N ILE A 708 -4.71 -9.63 -0.93
CA ILE A 708 -3.42 -9.35 -1.57
C ILE A 708 -3.22 -7.84 -1.68
N GLY A 709 -4.19 -7.11 -2.19
CA GLY A 709 -4.12 -5.65 -2.40
C GLY A 709 -3.90 -4.87 -1.11
N ILE A 710 -4.66 -5.14 -0.06
CA ILE A 710 -4.54 -4.51 1.26
C ILE A 710 -3.12 -4.67 1.87
N SER A 711 -2.40 -5.74 1.50
CA SER A 711 -1.08 -6.04 2.05
C SER A 711 0.08 -5.37 1.30
N TYR A 712 -0.16 -4.37 0.47
CA TYR A 712 0.86 -3.78 -0.39
C TYR A 712 2.05 -3.15 0.36
N LYS A 713 1.83 -2.57 1.54
CA LYS A 713 2.92 -2.01 2.36
C LYS A 713 3.82 -3.12 2.92
N PHE A 714 3.24 -4.26 3.32
CA PHE A 714 4.01 -5.44 3.71
C PHE A 714 4.95 -5.87 2.58
N TYR A 715 4.47 -5.93 1.32
CA TYR A 715 5.33 -6.26 0.18
C TYR A 715 6.42 -5.21 -0.04
N GLY A 716 6.11 -3.93 0.16
CA GLY A 716 7.08 -2.84 0.12
C GLY A 716 8.22 -3.04 1.14
N MET A 717 7.89 -3.42 2.38
CA MET A 717 8.86 -3.68 3.44
C MET A 717 9.70 -4.94 3.18
N VAL A 718 9.09 -6.03 2.69
CA VAL A 718 9.81 -7.25 2.31
C VAL A 718 10.78 -6.96 1.16
N LEU A 719 10.34 -6.19 0.17
CA LEU A 719 11.20 -5.77 -0.94
C LEU A 719 12.37 -4.90 -0.45
N LEU A 720 12.13 -3.97 0.47
CA LEU A 720 13.18 -3.16 1.11
C LEU A 720 14.21 -4.05 1.80
N GLY A 721 13.77 -5.05 2.55
CA GLY A 721 14.64 -6.03 3.19
C GLY A 721 15.52 -6.77 2.18
N GLY A 722 14.94 -7.27 1.10
CA GLY A 722 15.69 -7.93 0.01
C GLY A 722 16.72 -7.02 -0.65
N LEU A 723 16.38 -5.74 -0.87
CA LEU A 723 17.30 -4.75 -1.43
C LEU A 723 18.46 -4.41 -0.50
N ILE A 724 18.21 -4.31 0.81
CA ILE A 724 19.28 -4.12 1.80
C ILE A 724 20.22 -5.32 1.82
N VAL A 725 19.65 -6.54 1.83
CA VAL A 725 20.45 -7.77 1.76
C VAL A 725 21.32 -7.78 0.51
N ALA A 726 20.75 -7.46 -0.65
CA ALA A 726 21.50 -7.38 -1.90
C ALA A 726 22.63 -6.34 -1.82
N ALA A 727 22.36 -5.15 -1.26
CA ALA A 727 23.36 -4.09 -1.09
C ALA A 727 24.52 -4.51 -0.18
N LEU A 728 24.23 -5.21 0.92
CA LEU A 728 25.25 -5.68 1.87
C LEU A 728 26.03 -6.91 1.38
N LEU A 729 25.44 -7.71 0.48
CA LEU A 729 26.09 -8.92 -0.06
C LEU A 729 26.95 -8.64 -1.30
N THR A 730 26.66 -7.56 -2.04
CA THR A 730 27.44 -7.20 -3.24
C THR A 730 28.74 -6.54 -2.80
N PRO A 731 29.91 -7.06 -3.19
CA PRO A 731 31.18 -6.41 -2.89
C PRO A 731 31.18 -4.99 -3.48
N THR A 732 31.56 -4.01 -2.68
CA THR A 732 31.77 -2.65 -3.17
C THR A 732 32.95 -2.67 -4.15
N LEU A 733 32.81 -2.01 -5.31
CA LEU A 733 33.87 -1.88 -6.32
C LEU A 733 35.17 -1.25 -5.77
N TYR A 734 35.19 -0.82 -4.51
CA TYR A 734 36.35 -0.26 -3.81
C TYR A 734 37.12 -1.28 -2.96
N GLU A 735 36.69 -2.53 -2.85
CA GLU A 735 37.45 -3.60 -2.17
C GLU A 735 38.23 -4.48 -3.15
N GLN A 736 38.21 -4.18 -4.43
CA GLN A 736 39.09 -4.72 -5.47
C GLN A 736 40.08 -3.66 -5.96
#